data_c8ad5c038c348beba48092bb6ecaa1d7
#
_entry.id   c8ad5c038c348beba48092bb6ecaa1d7
#
_cell.length_a   1.000
_cell.length_b   1.000
_cell.length_c   1.000
_cell.angle_alpha   90.00
_cell.angle_beta   90.00
_cell.angle_gamma   90.00
#
_symmetry.space_group_name_H-M   'P 1'
#
loop_
_entity.id
_entity.type
_entity.pdbx_description
1 polymer ?
#
loop_
_entity_poly.entity_id
_entity_poly.type
_entity_poly.pdbx_seq_one_letter_code
_entity_poly.pdbx_strand_id
1 'polypeptide(L)'
;MSAPDWSRTSPLYAGNAAYLEQFGDAALAPWLAQPLPGPAGATDAAQVSVLRLINAYRYLGVRQAELDPLRRFEPPPTPELDPAHYGLTEADLAREFETGSLCGVDRTTLADILQRVRGAYCGHVGIEYMHITDVARKRWLQERIESAQGHFGVSDDLKKQLLKRLTDAETLEKFLHTQHVGQKRFSLEGGESLIPLLDQVIERCARHGAKEVVLGMAHRGRINVLVNIMRRTVSSLYEEPPNGYPGSPLSGDVKYHQGFSTDISTEYGPVHLALAFNPSHLEIVHPVVRGSVRARQDRRGDVLGYEVMPVILHGDAALSGQGVVMESLNMSQTRGFRNGGAIHVVINNQIGFTTSDPRDVRSTLYCTDVAKMVEAPVLHVNGDDPEAVAYAVQTAVDFRYTFHKNVFIDLVCYRRHGHNEQDEPLATQPLMYRRIQAHPSTRVLYAQRLVDEGVLTQAQADDMVDICRERLEHGQPLGTPALSSFKATFGVDWGRFKDNAAGEVPTAISATRLDFLGERITTLQQDVELHSRVQKVLDDRIRMRAGELPLDWGYAENLAYASLLDAGHNVRLSGQDSARGTFFHRHAVWHDQKRERRQSGVYIPLEHIHDRQGNFTVIDSLLSEEAVLAFEYGYATADPDTLVIWEAQFGDFANGAQVVIDQFIAGGEAKWGRLCGLVMLLPHGFEGQGPEHSSARLERYLQLCAQENIQVCVPTLPAQMFHLLRRQIVRPSRKPLVVLTPKSLLRHPSSTSSLADLSEGAFLPVIDDPRAPRTAKRVVACSGRVWFDLDSTRTARELGDVALVRVEQLYPFPEQAFCAVLAAYPEADTFVWAQEEPMNQGAWFQTLHHLNHCAPGGRRFHYAGRPPAAAPASGYTSRHRAELEALLNDALETAYEN
;
A
#
# COMPACT_ATOMS: atom_id res chain seq x y z
N MET A 1 17.10 -31.32 32.36
CA MET A 1 16.57 -29.95 32.48
C MET A 1 15.90 -29.65 31.16
N SER A 2 14.59 -29.52 31.18
CA SER A 2 13.83 -29.14 29.99
C SER A 2 14.23 -27.74 29.55
N ALA A 3 14.46 -27.55 28.26
CA ALA A 3 14.76 -26.24 27.70
C ALA A 3 13.69 -25.22 28.14
N PRO A 4 14.07 -23.98 28.43
CA PRO A 4 13.11 -22.95 28.81
C PRO A 4 12.15 -22.70 27.66
N ASP A 5 10.86 -22.72 27.95
CA ASP A 5 9.81 -22.39 26.99
C ASP A 5 9.80 -20.88 26.75
N TRP A 6 10.55 -20.43 25.75
CA TRP A 6 10.67 -19.03 25.35
C TRP A 6 9.40 -18.46 24.70
N SER A 7 8.39 -19.30 24.40
CA SER A 7 7.13 -18.84 23.81
C SER A 7 6.30 -17.99 24.78
N ARG A 8 6.61 -18.07 26.08
CA ARG A 8 5.86 -17.40 27.16
C ARG A 8 6.41 -16.03 27.56
N THR A 9 7.56 -15.61 27.07
CA THR A 9 8.30 -14.46 27.67
C THR A 9 8.45 -13.22 26.81
N SER A 10 7.99 -13.20 25.54
CA SER A 10 8.08 -12.00 24.71
C SER A 10 6.86 -11.81 23.81
N PRO A 11 6.27 -10.59 23.78
CA PRO A 11 5.21 -10.22 22.84
C PRO A 11 5.62 -10.37 21.35
N LEU A 12 6.91 -10.29 21.05
CA LEU A 12 7.47 -10.46 19.69
C LEU A 12 7.31 -11.89 19.17
N TYR A 13 7.19 -12.89 20.02
CA TYR A 13 7.01 -14.29 19.63
C TYR A 13 5.52 -14.73 19.55
N ALA A 14 4.60 -13.96 20.09
CA ALA A 14 3.17 -14.29 20.09
C ALA A 14 2.56 -14.36 18.67
N GLY A 15 3.12 -13.61 17.70
CA GLY A 15 2.73 -13.71 16.28
C GLY A 15 3.19 -15.00 15.58
N ASN A 16 4.23 -15.65 16.15
CA ASN A 16 4.76 -16.91 15.65
C ASN A 16 4.12 -18.15 16.30
N ALA A 17 3.39 -18.00 17.41
CA ALA A 17 2.78 -19.12 18.11
C ALA A 17 1.69 -19.79 17.28
N ALA A 18 0.84 -19.02 16.59
CA ALA A 18 -0.15 -19.56 15.66
C ALA A 18 0.50 -20.22 14.41
N TYR A 19 1.68 -19.76 14.03
CA TYR A 19 2.49 -20.36 12.97
C TYR A 19 3.08 -21.71 13.42
N LEU A 20 3.58 -21.78 14.65
CA LEU A 20 4.13 -23.02 15.24
C LEU A 20 3.04 -24.06 15.54
N GLU A 21 1.83 -23.63 15.95
CA GLU A 21 0.68 -24.54 16.12
C GLU A 21 0.19 -25.15 14.81
N GLN A 22 0.28 -24.42 13.71
CA GLN A 22 -0.20 -24.87 12.40
C GLN A 22 0.81 -25.73 11.64
N PHE A 23 2.11 -25.57 11.88
CA PHE A 23 3.18 -26.30 11.19
C PHE A 23 3.92 -27.30 12.06
N GLY A 24 3.41 -27.62 13.24
CA GLY A 24 3.83 -28.65 14.16
C GLY A 24 5.31 -29.06 14.14
N ASP A 25 5.87 -29.42 15.24
CA ASP A 25 7.27 -29.85 15.46
C ASP A 25 7.87 -30.83 14.42
N ALA A 26 7.03 -31.43 13.57
CA ALA A 26 7.45 -32.44 12.60
C ALA A 26 8.34 -31.90 11.46
N ALA A 27 8.19 -30.62 11.07
CA ALA A 27 9.02 -30.02 10.02
C ALA A 27 10.37 -29.49 10.54
N LEU A 28 10.45 -29.18 11.83
CA LEU A 28 11.66 -28.67 12.49
C LEU A 28 12.48 -29.74 13.21
N ALA A 29 11.87 -30.88 13.54
CA ALA A 29 12.50 -31.96 14.28
C ALA A 29 13.83 -32.52 13.69
N PRO A 30 14.00 -32.66 12.35
CA PRO A 30 15.27 -33.09 11.79
C PRO A 30 16.44 -32.15 12.00
N TRP A 31 16.15 -30.84 12.14
CA TRP A 31 17.18 -29.78 12.23
C TRP A 31 17.61 -29.46 13.65
N LEU A 32 16.73 -29.70 14.62
CA LEU A 32 16.99 -29.50 16.04
C LEU A 32 17.66 -30.71 16.71
N ALA A 33 17.62 -31.86 16.08
CA ALA A 33 18.09 -33.12 16.66
C ALA A 33 19.56 -33.49 16.38
N GLN A 34 20.32 -32.63 15.67
CA GLN A 34 21.76 -32.89 15.52
C GLN A 34 22.50 -32.57 16.81
N PRO A 35 23.11 -33.57 17.49
CA PRO A 35 23.94 -33.28 18.66
C PRO A 35 25.16 -32.49 18.20
N LEU A 36 25.47 -31.40 18.93
CA LEU A 36 26.78 -30.75 18.81
C LEU A 36 27.84 -31.82 19.10
N PRO A 37 28.88 -31.96 18.26
CA PRO A 37 29.98 -32.89 18.57
C PRO A 37 30.57 -32.53 19.93
N GLY A 38 30.70 -33.55 20.81
CA GLY A 38 31.28 -33.39 22.11
C GLY A 38 32.71 -32.88 22.03
N PRO A 39 33.31 -32.31 23.09
CA PRO A 39 34.66 -31.80 23.10
C PRO A 39 35.64 -32.99 22.91
N ALA A 40 36.13 -33.18 21.72
CA ALA A 40 37.31 -33.94 21.43
C ALA A 40 38.55 -33.10 21.88
N GLY A 41 39.52 -33.75 22.41
CA GLY A 41 40.67 -33.14 23.06
C GLY A 41 41.33 -31.96 22.36
N ALA A 42 42.31 -31.28 23.00
CA ALA A 42 42.93 -30.01 22.68
C ALA A 42 42.69 -29.48 21.26
N THR A 43 41.77 -28.50 21.15
CA THR A 43 41.29 -27.97 19.86
C THR A 43 42.48 -27.33 19.16
N ASP A 44 42.90 -27.87 18.02
CA ASP A 44 43.97 -27.33 17.18
C ASP A 44 43.60 -25.86 16.81
N ALA A 45 44.46 -24.92 17.10
CA ALA A 45 44.22 -23.50 16.79
C ALA A 45 43.91 -23.27 15.31
N ALA A 46 44.52 -24.04 14.40
CA ALA A 46 44.21 -24.01 12.98
C ALA A 46 42.78 -24.49 12.68
N GLN A 47 42.26 -25.47 13.43
CA GLN A 47 40.85 -25.91 13.29
C GLN A 47 39.86 -24.77 13.61
N VAL A 48 40.11 -24.02 14.66
CA VAL A 48 39.30 -22.83 15.02
C VAL A 48 39.39 -21.75 13.94
N SER A 49 40.60 -21.54 13.40
CA SER A 49 40.88 -20.59 12.31
C SER A 49 40.07 -20.93 11.05
N VAL A 50 40.01 -22.22 10.68
CA VAL A 50 39.18 -22.67 9.51
C VAL A 50 37.70 -22.42 9.71
N LEU A 51 37.17 -22.71 10.89
CA LEU A 51 35.73 -22.44 11.17
C LEU A 51 35.42 -20.94 11.17
N ARG A 52 36.33 -20.10 11.63
CA ARG A 52 36.21 -18.64 11.54
C ARG A 52 36.23 -18.18 10.08
N LEU A 53 37.11 -18.71 9.28
CA LEU A 53 37.23 -18.39 7.84
C LEU A 53 35.95 -18.78 7.09
N ILE A 54 35.40 -19.98 7.31
CA ILE A 54 34.10 -20.39 6.72
C ILE A 54 33.01 -19.38 7.10
N ASN A 55 32.92 -18.99 8.37
CA ASN A 55 31.90 -17.99 8.81
C ASN A 55 32.18 -16.60 8.24
N ALA A 56 33.44 -16.22 8.01
CA ALA A 56 33.78 -14.96 7.35
C ALA A 56 33.24 -14.94 5.91
N TYR A 57 33.40 -16.03 5.15
CA TYR A 57 32.80 -16.14 3.81
C TYR A 57 31.27 -16.04 3.83
N ARG A 58 30.58 -16.66 4.77
CA ARG A 58 29.12 -16.54 4.94
C ARG A 58 28.64 -15.10 5.18
N TYR A 59 29.45 -14.32 5.87
CA TYR A 59 29.11 -12.96 6.25
C TYR A 59 29.61 -11.90 5.25
N LEU A 60 30.82 -12.07 4.73
CA LEU A 60 31.52 -11.06 3.95
C LEU A 60 31.76 -11.48 2.49
N GLY A 61 31.50 -12.74 2.13
CA GLY A 61 31.79 -13.26 0.78
C GLY A 61 31.13 -12.44 -0.32
N VAL A 62 29.92 -11.91 -0.07
CA VAL A 62 29.20 -11.03 -0.99
C VAL A 62 30.04 -9.81 -1.43
N ARG A 63 30.97 -9.33 -0.60
CA ARG A 63 31.87 -8.20 -0.93
C ARG A 63 32.86 -8.51 -2.02
N GLN A 64 33.17 -9.79 -2.23
CA GLN A 64 34.07 -10.30 -3.27
C GLN A 64 33.34 -10.97 -4.43
N ALA A 65 32.00 -10.94 -4.42
CA ALA A 65 31.20 -11.51 -5.49
C ALA A 65 31.31 -10.67 -6.78
N GLU A 66 31.36 -11.36 -7.93
CA GLU A 66 31.46 -10.77 -9.27
C GLU A 66 30.10 -10.25 -9.75
N LEU A 67 29.59 -9.20 -9.09
CA LEU A 67 28.23 -8.69 -9.31
C LEU A 67 28.14 -7.62 -10.41
N ASP A 68 29.18 -6.75 -10.59
CA ASP A 68 29.14 -5.65 -11.55
C ASP A 68 29.44 -6.11 -12.98
N PRO A 69 28.47 -6.13 -13.91
CA PRO A 69 28.70 -6.47 -15.33
C PRO A 69 29.78 -5.63 -15.98
N LEU A 70 29.91 -4.37 -15.57
CA LEU A 70 30.86 -3.43 -16.14
C LEU A 70 32.25 -3.48 -15.49
N ARG A 71 32.41 -4.21 -14.39
CA ARG A 71 33.65 -4.30 -13.60
C ARG A 71 34.30 -2.93 -13.38
N ARG A 72 33.47 -1.95 -12.90
CA ARG A 72 33.93 -0.56 -12.76
C ARG A 72 34.86 -0.33 -11.60
N PHE A 73 34.66 -1.07 -10.54
CA PHE A 73 35.42 -0.95 -9.31
C PHE A 73 36.00 -2.30 -8.92
N GLU A 74 37.16 -2.28 -8.35
CA GLU A 74 37.70 -3.45 -7.66
C GLU A 74 36.87 -3.68 -6.38
N PRO A 75 36.60 -4.95 -6.03
CA PRO A 75 35.94 -5.26 -4.75
C PRO A 75 36.70 -4.64 -3.58
N PRO A 76 36.02 -4.15 -2.54
CA PRO A 76 36.69 -3.56 -1.38
C PRO A 76 37.58 -4.58 -0.68
N PRO A 77 38.80 -4.19 -0.20
CA PRO A 77 39.66 -5.09 0.54
C PRO A 77 38.92 -5.76 1.70
N THR A 78 38.96 -7.08 1.75
CA THR A 78 38.28 -7.90 2.78
C THR A 78 39.26 -8.91 3.33
N PRO A 79 40.21 -8.47 4.18
CA PRO A 79 41.27 -9.33 4.67
C PRO A 79 40.77 -10.55 5.45
N GLU A 80 39.56 -10.48 6.01
CA GLU A 80 38.92 -11.60 6.74
C GLU A 80 38.59 -12.80 5.83
N LEU A 81 38.67 -12.67 4.51
CA LEU A 81 38.51 -13.76 3.57
C LEU A 81 39.82 -14.40 3.14
N ASP A 82 40.95 -13.83 3.60
CA ASP A 82 42.30 -14.39 3.39
C ASP A 82 42.64 -15.39 4.54
N PRO A 83 43.02 -16.65 4.22
CA PRO A 83 43.51 -17.60 5.21
C PRO A 83 44.66 -17.05 6.09
N ALA A 84 45.53 -16.22 5.53
CA ALA A 84 46.64 -15.62 6.25
C ALA A 84 46.20 -14.72 7.41
N HIS A 85 45.03 -14.09 7.32
CA HIS A 85 44.41 -13.31 8.39
C HIS A 85 44.21 -14.13 9.68
N TYR A 86 44.02 -15.44 9.53
CA TYR A 86 43.81 -16.38 10.63
C TYR A 86 45.07 -17.19 10.97
N GLY A 87 46.22 -16.82 10.41
CA GLY A 87 47.50 -17.51 10.62
C GLY A 87 47.57 -18.87 9.90
N LEU A 88 46.72 -19.12 8.92
CA LEU A 88 46.80 -20.29 8.04
C LEU A 88 47.77 -19.98 6.89
N THR A 89 48.57 -20.97 6.52
CA THR A 89 49.65 -20.84 5.53
C THR A 89 49.42 -21.74 4.33
N GLU A 90 50.24 -21.63 3.28
CA GLU A 90 50.21 -22.53 2.11
C GLU A 90 50.42 -24.01 2.54
N ALA A 91 51.20 -24.28 3.60
CA ALA A 91 51.39 -25.63 4.13
C ALA A 91 50.13 -26.24 4.69
N ASP A 92 49.14 -25.45 5.09
CA ASP A 92 47.86 -25.91 5.63
C ASP A 92 46.86 -26.23 4.53
N LEU A 93 47.08 -25.82 3.27
CA LEU A 93 46.12 -26.07 2.17
C LEU A 93 45.84 -27.58 1.94
N ALA A 94 46.84 -28.42 2.14
CA ALA A 94 46.67 -29.88 1.99
C ALA A 94 46.20 -30.60 3.27
N ARG A 95 46.10 -29.88 4.41
CA ARG A 95 45.63 -30.44 5.67
C ARG A 95 44.09 -30.58 5.65
N GLU A 96 43.62 -31.65 6.25
CA GLU A 96 42.19 -31.85 6.47
C GLU A 96 41.70 -31.20 7.77
N PHE A 97 40.51 -30.60 7.68
CA PHE A 97 39.86 -29.96 8.82
C PHE A 97 38.36 -30.36 8.86
N GLU A 98 37.81 -30.38 10.06
CA GLU A 98 36.38 -30.45 10.26
C GLU A 98 35.72 -29.16 9.75
N THR A 99 34.70 -29.29 8.92
CA THR A 99 34.05 -28.11 8.31
C THR A 99 32.96 -27.51 9.18
N GLY A 100 32.59 -28.18 10.25
CA GLY A 100 31.49 -27.82 11.15
C GLY A 100 30.14 -27.94 10.48
N SER A 101 29.62 -26.84 9.97
CA SER A 101 28.29 -26.81 9.35
C SER A 101 28.34 -26.47 7.84
N LEU A 102 29.48 -26.64 7.18
CA LEU A 102 29.57 -26.46 5.72
C LEU A 102 28.81 -27.61 5.03
N CYS A 103 27.91 -27.27 4.13
CA CYS A 103 27.03 -28.27 3.53
C CYS A 103 27.78 -29.26 2.62
N GLY A 104 27.38 -30.53 2.72
CA GLY A 104 27.83 -31.61 1.83
C GLY A 104 29.18 -32.20 2.14
N VAL A 105 29.92 -31.80 3.20
CA VAL A 105 31.18 -32.35 3.61
C VAL A 105 31.51 -32.10 5.08
N ASP A 106 31.74 -33.15 5.88
CA ASP A 106 32.04 -32.99 7.30
C ASP A 106 33.52 -32.69 7.53
N ARG A 107 34.42 -33.27 6.68
CA ARG A 107 35.86 -33.09 6.78
C ARG A 107 36.50 -33.13 5.40
N THR A 108 37.36 -32.13 5.09
CA THR A 108 38.10 -32.07 3.83
C THR A 108 39.31 -31.11 3.95
N THR A 109 40.09 -30.99 2.87
CA THR A 109 41.27 -30.15 2.84
C THR A 109 40.88 -28.66 2.88
N LEU A 110 41.76 -27.80 3.42
CA LEU A 110 41.57 -26.33 3.38
C LEU A 110 41.42 -25.82 1.95
N ALA A 111 42.16 -26.39 1.00
CA ALA A 111 42.04 -26.03 -0.43
C ALA A 111 40.60 -26.27 -0.96
N ASP A 112 40.00 -27.44 -0.66
CA ASP A 112 38.63 -27.76 -1.06
C ASP A 112 37.62 -26.88 -0.30
N ILE A 113 37.81 -26.60 0.99
CA ILE A 113 36.97 -25.66 1.74
C ILE A 113 36.97 -24.30 1.07
N LEU A 114 38.14 -23.75 0.73
CA LEU A 114 38.24 -22.45 0.05
C LEU A 114 37.57 -22.46 -1.31
N GLN A 115 37.72 -23.50 -2.11
CA GLN A 115 37.03 -23.64 -3.40
C GLN A 115 35.51 -23.61 -3.22
N ARG A 116 34.98 -24.38 -2.26
CA ARG A 116 33.54 -24.47 -1.97
C ARG A 116 32.97 -23.11 -1.50
N VAL A 117 33.61 -22.46 -0.51
CA VAL A 117 33.09 -21.19 0.02
C VAL A 117 33.22 -20.05 -0.97
N ARG A 118 34.28 -20.02 -1.81
CA ARG A 118 34.41 -19.05 -2.90
C ARG A 118 33.36 -19.27 -3.97
N GLY A 119 33.14 -20.52 -4.41
CA GLY A 119 32.08 -20.85 -5.36
C GLY A 119 30.69 -20.50 -4.87
N ALA A 120 30.42 -20.73 -3.58
CA ALA A 120 29.13 -20.44 -2.97
C ALA A 120 28.85 -18.95 -2.77
N TYR A 121 29.86 -18.14 -2.38
CA TYR A 121 29.63 -16.78 -1.89
C TYR A 121 30.29 -15.67 -2.72
N CYS A 122 31.22 -15.98 -3.62
CA CYS A 122 32.00 -14.98 -4.36
C CYS A 122 31.81 -15.06 -5.89
N GLY A 123 30.87 -15.87 -6.39
CA GLY A 123 30.54 -15.97 -7.81
C GLY A 123 29.59 -14.86 -8.29
N HIS A 124 28.79 -15.15 -9.34
CA HIS A 124 27.82 -14.21 -9.89
C HIS A 124 26.56 -14.05 -9.02
N VAL A 125 26.45 -14.80 -7.90
CA VAL A 125 25.44 -14.61 -6.86
C VAL A 125 26.14 -14.33 -5.54
N GLY A 126 25.85 -13.18 -4.95
CA GLY A 126 26.22 -12.84 -3.58
C GLY A 126 24.96 -12.90 -2.70
N ILE A 127 25.09 -13.28 -1.44
CA ILE A 127 23.95 -13.35 -0.55
C ILE A 127 24.24 -12.69 0.79
N GLU A 128 23.24 -11.96 1.29
CA GLU A 128 23.23 -11.44 2.66
C GLU A 128 22.07 -12.11 3.44
N TYR A 129 22.40 -12.93 4.42
CA TYR A 129 21.43 -13.67 5.24
C TYR A 129 21.87 -13.86 6.70
N MET A 130 23.11 -13.53 7.03
CA MET A 130 23.67 -13.74 8.36
C MET A 130 23.05 -12.85 9.44
N HIS A 131 22.36 -11.77 9.05
CA HIS A 131 21.57 -10.90 9.92
C HIS A 131 20.24 -11.53 10.37
N ILE A 132 19.81 -12.62 9.75
CA ILE A 132 18.59 -13.34 10.12
C ILE A 132 18.82 -14.05 11.44
N THR A 133 17.98 -13.79 12.45
CA THR A 133 18.11 -14.39 13.79
C THR A 133 17.51 -15.80 13.88
N ASP A 134 16.49 -16.09 13.06
CA ASP A 134 15.84 -17.39 12.99
C ASP A 134 16.77 -18.45 12.38
N VAL A 135 17.09 -19.48 13.19
CA VAL A 135 18.05 -20.52 12.82
C VAL A 135 17.56 -21.36 11.64
N ALA A 136 16.27 -21.69 11.57
CA ALA A 136 15.73 -22.53 10.50
C ALA A 136 15.83 -21.82 9.14
N ARG A 137 15.45 -20.53 9.08
CA ARG A 137 15.58 -19.69 7.87
C ARG A 137 17.03 -19.56 7.42
N LYS A 138 17.93 -19.32 8.39
CA LYS A 138 19.38 -19.19 8.12
C LYS A 138 19.98 -20.50 7.57
N ARG A 139 19.64 -21.64 8.19
CA ARG A 139 20.15 -22.96 7.75
C ARG A 139 19.61 -23.34 6.37
N TRP A 140 18.35 -23.08 6.10
CA TRP A 140 17.76 -23.38 4.80
C TRP A 140 18.45 -22.61 3.66
N LEU A 141 18.78 -21.34 3.86
CA LEU A 141 19.53 -20.54 2.88
C LEU A 141 20.97 -21.04 2.74
N GLN A 142 21.63 -21.30 3.86
CA GLN A 142 23.00 -21.82 3.91
C GLN A 142 23.13 -23.13 3.12
N GLU A 143 22.24 -24.09 3.37
CA GLU A 143 22.24 -25.38 2.67
C GLU A 143 22.09 -25.21 1.16
N ARG A 144 21.15 -24.38 0.74
CA ARG A 144 20.87 -24.17 -0.68
C ARG A 144 22.05 -23.56 -1.44
N ILE A 145 22.71 -22.60 -0.84
CA ILE A 145 23.81 -21.88 -1.46
C ILE A 145 25.12 -22.70 -1.41
N GLU A 146 25.41 -23.31 -0.28
CA GLU A 146 26.62 -24.11 -0.14
C GLU A 146 26.55 -25.43 -0.94
N SER A 147 25.34 -25.95 -1.21
CA SER A 147 25.16 -27.10 -2.11
C SER A 147 25.34 -26.76 -3.57
N ALA A 148 24.96 -25.55 -3.99
CA ALA A 148 25.06 -25.10 -5.38
C ALA A 148 26.50 -24.78 -5.79
N GLN A 149 27.30 -24.19 -4.90
CA GLN A 149 28.71 -23.82 -5.13
C GLN A 149 28.95 -23.08 -6.46
N GLY A 150 28.00 -22.22 -6.87
CA GLY A 150 28.03 -21.51 -8.15
C GLY A 150 27.64 -22.34 -9.38
N HIS A 151 27.28 -23.61 -9.21
CA HIS A 151 26.77 -24.47 -10.28
C HIS A 151 25.25 -24.58 -10.19
N PHE A 152 24.52 -23.93 -11.11
CA PHE A 152 23.07 -23.76 -11.01
C PHE A 152 22.24 -24.90 -11.61
N GLY A 153 22.85 -25.85 -12.30
CA GLY A 153 22.18 -27.04 -12.82
C GLY A 153 21.03 -26.75 -13.82
N VAL A 154 21.21 -25.73 -14.66
CA VAL A 154 20.21 -25.26 -15.61
C VAL A 154 20.17 -26.21 -16.81
N SER A 155 18.97 -26.73 -17.17
CA SER A 155 18.78 -27.57 -18.32
C SER A 155 18.94 -26.82 -19.65
N ASP A 156 19.30 -27.51 -20.72
CA ASP A 156 19.44 -26.89 -22.05
C ASP A 156 18.15 -26.26 -22.55
N ASP A 157 17.00 -26.83 -22.22
CA ASP A 157 15.70 -26.26 -22.55
C ASP A 157 15.46 -24.93 -21.84
N LEU A 158 15.77 -24.86 -20.54
CA LEU A 158 15.68 -23.59 -19.78
C LEU A 158 16.71 -22.58 -20.30
N LYS A 159 17.94 -23.00 -20.63
CA LYS A 159 18.94 -22.11 -21.25
C LYS A 159 18.41 -21.47 -22.56
N LYS A 160 17.81 -22.27 -23.44
CA LYS A 160 17.18 -21.75 -24.67
C LYS A 160 16.01 -20.82 -24.41
N GLN A 161 15.20 -21.12 -23.40
CA GLN A 161 14.10 -20.26 -22.97
C GLN A 161 14.60 -18.91 -22.43
N LEU A 162 15.63 -18.91 -21.57
CA LEU A 162 16.27 -17.70 -21.08
C LEU A 162 16.79 -16.82 -22.21
N LEU A 163 17.52 -17.42 -23.19
CA LEU A 163 18.01 -16.71 -24.37
C LEU A 163 16.86 -16.12 -25.19
N LYS A 164 15.79 -16.90 -25.40
CA LYS A 164 14.60 -16.41 -26.11
C LYS A 164 14.00 -15.18 -25.42
N ARG A 165 13.85 -15.20 -24.09
CA ARG A 165 13.31 -14.08 -23.34
C ARG A 165 14.20 -12.85 -23.37
N LEU A 166 15.51 -13.01 -23.33
CA LEU A 166 16.48 -11.93 -23.53
C LEU A 166 16.36 -11.35 -24.96
N THR A 167 16.20 -12.23 -25.96
CA THR A 167 16.00 -11.80 -27.36
C THR A 167 14.72 -11.00 -27.53
N ASP A 168 13.61 -11.47 -26.94
CA ASP A 168 12.33 -10.76 -26.97
C ASP A 168 12.47 -9.36 -26.32
N ALA A 169 13.19 -9.25 -25.18
CA ALA A 169 13.40 -8.00 -24.46
C ALA A 169 14.27 -7.01 -25.26
N GLU A 170 15.43 -7.44 -25.73
CA GLU A 170 16.38 -6.58 -26.46
C GLU A 170 15.83 -6.15 -27.82
N THR A 171 15.21 -7.08 -28.57
CA THR A 171 14.66 -6.77 -29.90
C THR A 171 13.51 -5.78 -29.81
N LEU A 172 12.66 -5.89 -28.78
CA LEU A 172 11.62 -4.90 -28.52
C LEU A 172 12.19 -3.50 -28.29
N GLU A 173 13.21 -3.36 -27.43
CA GLU A 173 13.83 -2.05 -27.17
C GLU A 173 14.43 -1.43 -28.43
N LYS A 174 15.15 -2.22 -29.25
CA LYS A 174 15.70 -1.78 -30.52
C LYS A 174 14.61 -1.38 -31.52
N PHE A 175 13.53 -2.17 -31.59
CA PHE A 175 12.37 -1.85 -32.42
C PHE A 175 11.73 -0.52 -32.02
N LEU A 176 11.48 -0.30 -30.72
CA LEU A 176 10.92 0.93 -30.20
C LEU A 176 11.84 2.13 -30.42
N HIS A 177 13.15 1.93 -30.33
CA HIS A 177 14.14 2.98 -30.58
C HIS A 177 14.10 3.48 -32.04
N THR A 178 13.90 2.57 -32.99
CA THR A 178 13.85 2.91 -34.43
C THR A 178 12.48 3.44 -34.85
N GLN A 179 11.38 2.89 -34.36
CA GLN A 179 10.03 3.26 -34.77
C GLN A 179 9.49 4.50 -34.06
N HIS A 180 9.95 4.78 -32.81
CA HIS A 180 9.43 5.86 -31.96
C HIS A 180 10.57 6.74 -31.44
N VAL A 181 11.33 7.32 -32.36
CA VAL A 181 12.52 8.14 -32.05
C VAL A 181 12.19 9.28 -31.11
N GLY A 182 12.99 9.45 -30.04
CA GLY A 182 12.87 10.56 -29.08
C GLY A 182 11.67 10.50 -28.12
N GLN A 183 10.79 9.51 -28.24
CA GLN A 183 9.71 9.32 -27.27
C GLN A 183 10.25 8.71 -25.97
N LYS A 184 9.83 9.29 -24.83
CA LYS A 184 10.17 8.74 -23.51
C LYS A 184 9.53 7.36 -23.32
N ARG A 185 10.34 6.35 -23.03
CA ARG A 185 9.94 4.98 -22.72
C ARG A 185 10.65 4.40 -21.51
N PHE A 186 11.72 5.05 -21.03
CA PHE A 186 12.59 4.57 -19.95
C PHE A 186 13.10 3.15 -20.22
N SER A 187 13.92 3.03 -21.26
CA SER A 187 14.44 1.77 -21.80
C SER A 187 14.98 0.83 -20.73
N LEU A 188 14.75 -0.46 -20.95
CA LEU A 188 15.30 -1.54 -20.11
C LEU A 188 16.71 -1.96 -20.54
N GLU A 189 17.26 -1.42 -21.64
CA GLU A 189 18.55 -1.85 -22.18
C GLU A 189 19.67 -1.74 -21.14
N GLY A 190 20.37 -2.85 -20.96
CA GLY A 190 21.36 -3.09 -19.90
C GLY A 190 20.80 -3.81 -18.68
N GLY A 191 19.48 -3.99 -18.58
CA GLY A 191 18.79 -4.76 -17.54
C GLY A 191 17.81 -5.77 -18.11
N GLU A 192 18.04 -6.26 -19.33
CA GLU A 192 17.15 -7.17 -20.08
C GLU A 192 16.84 -8.46 -19.32
N SER A 193 17.72 -8.89 -18.43
CA SER A 193 17.53 -10.06 -17.54
C SER A 193 16.33 -9.94 -16.60
N LEU A 194 15.74 -8.74 -16.46
CA LEU A 194 14.46 -8.56 -15.76
C LEU A 194 13.33 -9.38 -16.40
N ILE A 195 13.32 -9.53 -17.72
CA ILE A 195 12.23 -10.24 -18.42
C ILE A 195 12.29 -11.76 -18.17
N PRO A 196 13.40 -12.47 -18.37
CA PRO A 196 13.50 -13.86 -17.95
C PRO A 196 13.35 -14.02 -16.43
N LEU A 197 13.80 -13.07 -15.59
CA LEU A 197 13.57 -13.08 -14.15
C LEU A 197 12.08 -13.14 -13.80
N LEU A 198 11.28 -12.22 -14.35
CA LEU A 198 9.83 -12.19 -14.09
C LEU A 198 9.10 -13.42 -14.65
N ASP A 199 9.50 -13.89 -15.82
CA ASP A 199 8.96 -15.12 -16.39
C ASP A 199 9.19 -16.32 -15.44
N GLN A 200 10.40 -16.46 -14.91
CA GLN A 200 10.73 -17.49 -13.93
C GLN A 200 10.02 -17.30 -12.57
N VAL A 201 9.85 -16.06 -12.10
CA VAL A 201 9.05 -15.77 -10.89
C VAL A 201 7.63 -16.27 -11.06
N ILE A 202 6.99 -15.98 -12.20
CA ILE A 202 5.60 -16.37 -12.45
C ILE A 202 5.47 -17.89 -12.54
N GLU A 203 6.33 -18.57 -13.31
CA GLU A 203 6.33 -20.02 -13.44
C GLU A 203 6.58 -20.71 -12.08
N ARG A 204 7.54 -20.20 -11.29
CA ARG A 204 7.82 -20.76 -9.98
C ARG A 204 6.70 -20.54 -8.98
N CYS A 205 6.04 -19.37 -9.01
CA CYS A 205 4.84 -19.10 -8.20
C CYS A 205 3.69 -20.02 -8.59
N ALA A 206 3.46 -20.24 -9.90
CA ALA A 206 2.45 -21.18 -10.40
C ALA A 206 2.70 -22.60 -9.92
N ARG A 207 3.95 -23.06 -9.92
CA ARG A 207 4.36 -24.35 -9.36
C ARG A 207 3.99 -24.51 -7.89
N HIS A 208 4.08 -23.42 -7.11
CA HIS A 208 3.64 -23.41 -5.70
C HIS A 208 2.13 -23.21 -5.52
N GLY A 209 1.36 -23.12 -6.60
CA GLY A 209 -0.10 -23.02 -6.57
C GLY A 209 -0.66 -21.61 -6.68
N ALA A 210 0.16 -20.60 -7.00
CA ALA A 210 -0.34 -19.26 -7.23
C ALA A 210 -1.39 -19.22 -8.35
N LYS A 211 -2.46 -18.48 -8.11
CA LYS A 211 -3.55 -18.19 -9.05
C LYS A 211 -3.50 -16.76 -9.58
N GLU A 212 -2.93 -15.86 -8.78
CA GLU A 212 -2.76 -14.47 -9.15
C GLU A 212 -1.36 -13.95 -8.76
N VAL A 213 -0.75 -13.15 -9.64
CA VAL A 213 0.46 -12.40 -9.35
C VAL A 213 0.17 -10.92 -9.60
N VAL A 214 0.36 -10.09 -8.57
CA VAL A 214 0.14 -8.66 -8.65
C VAL A 214 1.49 -7.95 -8.62
N LEU A 215 1.78 -7.21 -9.70
CA LEU A 215 3.04 -6.52 -9.89
C LEU A 215 2.88 -5.02 -9.59
N GLY A 216 3.86 -4.46 -8.89
CA GLY A 216 4.07 -3.02 -8.75
C GLY A 216 5.45 -2.64 -9.25
N MET A 217 5.55 -1.58 -10.05
CA MET A 217 6.85 -1.15 -10.57
C MET A 217 6.85 0.33 -10.97
N ALA A 218 8.02 0.94 -10.95
CA ALA A 218 8.26 2.25 -11.53
C ALA A 218 8.25 2.21 -13.08
N HIS A 219 8.69 3.29 -13.71
CA HIS A 219 8.62 3.47 -15.17
C HIS A 219 9.67 2.67 -15.96
N ARG A 220 10.89 2.41 -15.40
CA ARG A 220 11.98 1.73 -16.15
C ARG A 220 11.61 0.30 -16.49
N GLY A 221 11.70 -0.02 -17.79
CA GLY A 221 11.34 -1.33 -18.32
C GLY A 221 9.84 -1.64 -18.34
N ARG A 222 8.98 -0.69 -17.94
CA ARG A 222 7.53 -0.93 -17.85
C ARG A 222 6.90 -1.28 -19.18
N ILE A 223 7.31 -0.62 -20.27
CA ILE A 223 6.82 -0.93 -21.63
C ILE A 223 7.21 -2.36 -21.99
N ASN A 224 8.44 -2.76 -21.67
CA ASN A 224 8.92 -4.12 -21.92
C ASN A 224 8.13 -5.16 -21.11
N VAL A 225 7.82 -4.88 -19.84
CA VAL A 225 6.96 -5.73 -19.01
C VAL A 225 5.53 -5.80 -19.57
N LEU A 226 4.95 -4.68 -20.00
CA LEU A 226 3.61 -4.66 -20.62
C LEU A 226 3.54 -5.53 -21.88
N VAL A 227 4.59 -5.52 -22.71
CA VAL A 227 4.61 -6.32 -23.94
C VAL A 227 4.99 -7.78 -23.65
N ASN A 228 6.12 -8.02 -22.98
CA ASN A 228 6.70 -9.36 -22.82
C ASN A 228 6.07 -10.20 -21.71
N ILE A 229 5.62 -9.57 -20.62
CA ILE A 229 5.03 -10.28 -19.47
C ILE A 229 3.50 -10.20 -19.53
N MET A 230 2.94 -8.99 -19.71
CA MET A 230 1.49 -8.78 -19.73
C MET A 230 0.84 -9.07 -21.09
N ARG A 231 1.62 -9.41 -22.11
CA ARG A 231 1.17 -9.82 -23.47
C ARG A 231 0.41 -8.73 -24.24
N ARG A 232 0.66 -7.45 -23.97
CA ARG A 232 0.13 -6.36 -24.79
C ARG A 232 0.87 -6.25 -26.12
N THR A 233 0.19 -5.85 -27.17
CA THR A 233 0.82 -5.51 -28.45
C THR A 233 1.40 -4.09 -28.39
N VAL A 234 2.45 -3.83 -29.17
CA VAL A 234 3.05 -2.48 -29.28
C VAL A 234 2.02 -1.47 -29.78
N SER A 235 1.23 -1.84 -30.81
CA SER A 235 0.17 -0.98 -31.34
C SER A 235 -0.82 -0.53 -30.27
N SER A 236 -1.24 -1.43 -29.39
CA SER A 236 -2.16 -1.10 -28.28
C SER A 236 -1.59 -0.10 -27.28
N LEU A 237 -0.28 0.13 -27.28
CA LEU A 237 0.40 1.07 -26.39
C LEU A 237 0.75 2.41 -27.07
N TYR A 238 0.96 2.40 -28.38
CA TYR A 238 1.49 3.53 -29.12
C TYR A 238 0.48 4.15 -30.09
N GLU A 239 -0.54 3.41 -30.51
CA GLU A 239 -1.61 3.93 -31.33
C GLU A 239 -2.69 4.55 -30.44
N GLU A 240 -2.66 5.86 -30.32
CA GLU A 240 -3.80 6.59 -29.77
C GLU A 240 -4.95 6.55 -30.80
N PRO A 241 -6.21 6.36 -30.37
CA PRO A 241 -7.34 6.52 -31.25
C PRO A 241 -7.25 7.90 -31.93
N PRO A 242 -7.51 8.03 -33.24
CA PRO A 242 -7.27 9.25 -34.01
C PRO A 242 -7.89 10.55 -33.49
N ASN A 243 -8.83 10.44 -32.52
CA ASN A 243 -9.51 11.58 -31.88
C ASN A 243 -9.52 11.48 -30.35
N GLY A 244 -8.54 10.82 -29.72
CA GLY A 244 -8.64 10.41 -28.33
C GLY A 244 -9.77 9.38 -28.16
N TYR A 245 -10.37 9.30 -26.97
CA TYR A 245 -11.65 8.60 -26.78
C TYR A 245 -12.76 9.67 -26.80
N PRO A 246 -13.42 9.94 -27.96
CA PRO A 246 -14.46 10.96 -28.03
C PRO A 246 -15.57 10.64 -27.00
N GLY A 247 -15.84 11.59 -26.12
CA GLY A 247 -16.82 11.41 -25.05
C GLY A 247 -16.31 10.64 -23.82
N SER A 248 -15.04 10.26 -23.76
CA SER A 248 -14.45 9.73 -22.52
C SER A 248 -14.28 10.84 -21.50
N PRO A 249 -14.79 10.71 -20.27
CA PRO A 249 -14.53 11.65 -19.19
C PRO A 249 -13.09 11.54 -18.65
N LEU A 250 -12.29 10.58 -19.13
CA LEU A 250 -10.95 10.30 -18.65
C LEU A 250 -9.95 11.30 -19.24
N SER A 251 -9.11 11.87 -18.36
CA SER A 251 -7.96 12.69 -18.76
C SER A 251 -6.83 11.85 -19.37
N GLY A 252 -6.79 10.54 -19.04
CA GLY A 252 -5.72 9.63 -19.41
C GLY A 252 -4.40 9.86 -18.67
N ASP A 253 -3.40 9.02 -18.99
CA ASP A 253 -2.06 9.12 -18.44
C ASP A 253 -1.04 8.62 -19.48
N VAL A 254 0.23 8.94 -19.25
CA VAL A 254 1.33 8.51 -20.11
C VAL A 254 1.49 6.99 -20.13
N LYS A 255 1.96 6.46 -21.26
CA LYS A 255 2.04 5.01 -21.48
C LYS A 255 2.85 4.24 -20.44
N TYR A 256 3.90 4.84 -19.90
CA TYR A 256 4.76 4.22 -18.89
C TYR A 256 4.22 4.32 -17.46
N HIS A 257 2.97 4.77 -17.27
CA HIS A 257 2.20 4.67 -16.01
C HIS A 257 1.06 3.66 -16.09
N GLN A 258 0.73 3.19 -17.29
CA GLN A 258 -0.42 2.30 -17.48
C GLN A 258 -0.29 0.98 -16.75
N GLY A 259 -1.38 0.56 -16.11
CA GLY A 259 -1.57 -0.78 -15.58
C GLY A 259 -2.26 -1.68 -16.61
N PHE A 260 -2.24 -2.98 -16.33
CA PHE A 260 -2.92 -3.97 -17.17
C PHE A 260 -3.22 -5.25 -16.39
N SER A 261 -4.24 -5.96 -16.79
CA SER A 261 -4.54 -7.31 -16.26
C SER A 261 -4.72 -8.28 -17.42
N THR A 262 -4.20 -9.48 -17.25
CA THR A 262 -4.26 -10.53 -18.28
C THR A 262 -4.18 -11.92 -17.64
N ASP A 263 -4.70 -12.91 -18.33
CA ASP A 263 -4.58 -14.31 -17.96
C ASP A 263 -3.57 -14.99 -18.88
N ILE A 264 -2.60 -15.69 -18.30
CA ILE A 264 -1.59 -16.43 -19.05
C ILE A 264 -1.61 -17.92 -18.70
N SER A 265 -1.14 -18.75 -19.62
CA SER A 265 -0.89 -20.17 -19.37
C SER A 265 0.52 -20.36 -18.88
N THR A 266 0.69 -21.15 -17.81
CA THR A 266 1.98 -21.64 -17.32
C THR A 266 1.99 -23.18 -17.41
N GLU A 267 3.14 -23.80 -17.17
CA GLU A 267 3.23 -25.27 -17.10
C GLU A 267 2.32 -25.86 -15.99
N TYR A 268 2.01 -25.07 -14.98
CA TYR A 268 1.23 -25.49 -13.79
C TYR A 268 -0.21 -25.01 -13.81
N GLY A 269 -0.67 -24.49 -14.93
CA GLY A 269 -2.02 -24.00 -15.13
C GLY A 269 -2.12 -22.49 -15.34
N PRO A 270 -3.35 -21.95 -15.46
CA PRO A 270 -3.56 -20.53 -15.71
C PRO A 270 -3.24 -19.69 -14.49
N VAL A 271 -2.63 -18.50 -14.71
CA VAL A 271 -2.34 -17.50 -13.71
C VAL A 271 -2.87 -16.13 -14.18
N HIS A 272 -3.57 -15.44 -13.31
CA HIS A 272 -3.96 -14.06 -13.53
C HIS A 272 -2.82 -13.11 -13.16
N LEU A 273 -2.42 -12.26 -14.08
CA LEU A 273 -1.42 -11.22 -13.84
C LEU A 273 -2.11 -9.86 -13.76
N ALA A 274 -1.75 -9.07 -12.75
CA ALA A 274 -2.22 -7.70 -12.62
C ALA A 274 -1.02 -6.77 -12.38
N LEU A 275 -0.77 -5.86 -13.33
CA LEU A 275 0.20 -4.78 -13.16
C LEU A 275 -0.55 -3.53 -12.68
N ALA A 276 -0.22 -3.03 -11.51
CA ALA A 276 -0.83 -1.83 -10.95
C ALA A 276 -0.48 -0.58 -11.76
N PHE A 277 -1.39 0.37 -11.85
CA PHE A 277 -1.07 1.72 -12.33
C PHE A 277 -0.06 2.37 -11.39
N ASN A 278 0.77 3.26 -11.91
CA ASN A 278 1.82 3.92 -11.15
C ASN A 278 1.96 5.39 -11.56
N PRO A 279 2.01 6.35 -10.64
CA PRO A 279 2.42 7.71 -10.94
C PRO A 279 3.95 7.81 -11.07
N SER A 280 4.47 8.99 -11.40
CA SER A 280 5.92 9.25 -11.39
C SER A 280 6.54 9.29 -9.99
N HIS A 281 5.73 9.28 -8.94
CA HIS A 281 6.16 9.26 -7.54
C HIS A 281 6.63 7.85 -7.18
N LEU A 282 7.94 7.69 -7.05
CA LEU A 282 8.57 6.38 -6.87
C LEU A 282 8.19 5.75 -5.53
N GLU A 283 8.05 4.43 -5.52
CA GLU A 283 7.78 3.55 -4.37
C GLU A 283 6.37 3.62 -3.78
N ILE A 284 5.57 4.66 -4.07
CA ILE A 284 4.21 4.77 -3.50
C ILE A 284 3.26 3.66 -3.98
N VAL A 285 3.55 3.02 -5.10
CA VAL A 285 2.79 1.85 -5.59
C VAL A 285 3.00 0.60 -4.74
N HIS A 286 4.09 0.52 -3.96
CA HIS A 286 4.42 -0.63 -3.12
C HIS A 286 3.29 -0.96 -2.12
N PRO A 287 2.89 -0.08 -1.20
CA PRO A 287 1.77 -0.37 -0.30
C PRO A 287 0.42 -0.53 -1.03
N VAL A 288 0.20 0.16 -2.16
CA VAL A 288 -1.02 -0.01 -2.99
C VAL A 288 -1.14 -1.44 -3.49
N VAL A 289 -0.07 -2.02 -4.04
CA VAL A 289 -0.07 -3.42 -4.49
C VAL A 289 -0.34 -4.36 -3.32
N ARG A 290 0.26 -4.11 -2.17
CA ARG A 290 0.05 -4.94 -0.98
C ARG A 290 -1.41 -4.92 -0.51
N GLY A 291 -2.05 -3.75 -0.54
CA GLY A 291 -3.48 -3.62 -0.24
C GLY A 291 -4.35 -4.40 -1.23
N SER A 292 -4.05 -4.27 -2.52
CA SER A 292 -4.74 -5.03 -3.58
C SER A 292 -4.58 -6.54 -3.43
N VAL A 293 -3.37 -7.00 -3.08
CA VAL A 293 -3.12 -8.43 -2.79
C VAL A 293 -3.93 -8.89 -1.58
N ARG A 294 -3.94 -8.12 -0.49
CA ARG A 294 -4.67 -8.48 0.71
C ARG A 294 -6.18 -8.62 0.46
N ALA A 295 -6.79 -7.70 -0.27
CA ALA A 295 -8.20 -7.80 -0.65
C ALA A 295 -8.50 -9.07 -1.46
N ARG A 296 -7.60 -9.45 -2.37
CA ARG A 296 -7.71 -10.67 -3.18
C ARG A 296 -7.54 -11.92 -2.33
N GLN A 297 -6.60 -11.92 -1.38
CA GLN A 297 -6.40 -12.99 -0.42
C GLN A 297 -7.61 -13.17 0.50
N ASP A 298 -8.14 -12.09 1.08
CA ASP A 298 -9.31 -12.14 1.95
C ASP A 298 -10.54 -12.71 1.21
N ARG A 299 -10.77 -12.31 -0.03
CA ARG A 299 -11.87 -12.81 -0.88
C ARG A 299 -11.76 -14.30 -1.21
N ARG A 300 -10.54 -14.85 -1.24
CA ARG A 300 -10.25 -16.27 -1.49
C ARG A 300 -10.16 -17.10 -0.22
N GLY A 301 -10.07 -16.47 0.95
CA GLY A 301 -9.69 -17.16 2.18
C GLY A 301 -8.22 -17.60 2.20
N ASP A 302 -7.37 -16.98 1.41
CA ASP A 302 -5.93 -17.28 1.30
C ASP A 302 -5.14 -16.65 2.46
N VAL A 303 -5.31 -17.20 3.65
CA VAL A 303 -4.77 -16.65 4.91
C VAL A 303 -3.24 -16.58 4.91
N LEU A 304 -2.58 -17.53 4.26
CA LEU A 304 -1.12 -17.64 4.24
C LEU A 304 -0.48 -16.98 3.00
N GLY A 305 -1.27 -16.59 2.02
CA GLY A 305 -0.79 -15.96 0.80
C GLY A 305 -0.15 -16.95 -0.18
N TYR A 306 -0.72 -18.14 -0.35
CA TYR A 306 -0.27 -19.11 -1.35
C TYR A 306 -0.80 -18.80 -2.74
N GLU A 307 -2.05 -18.33 -2.84
CA GLU A 307 -2.73 -18.17 -4.12
C GLU A 307 -2.50 -16.80 -4.76
N VAL A 308 -2.26 -15.75 -3.95
CA VAL A 308 -2.06 -14.39 -4.45
C VAL A 308 -0.70 -13.84 -4.00
N MET A 309 0.16 -13.57 -4.98
CA MET A 309 1.56 -13.18 -4.77
C MET A 309 1.81 -11.71 -5.11
N PRO A 310 2.35 -10.90 -4.17
CA PRO A 310 2.89 -9.58 -4.49
C PRO A 310 4.33 -9.65 -5.01
N VAL A 311 4.60 -9.00 -6.13
CA VAL A 311 5.94 -8.79 -6.70
C VAL A 311 6.17 -7.30 -6.90
N ILE A 312 7.18 -6.74 -6.24
CA ILE A 312 7.48 -5.31 -6.25
C ILE A 312 8.84 -5.06 -6.88
N LEU A 313 8.87 -4.23 -7.91
CA LEU A 313 10.08 -3.85 -8.61
C LEU A 313 10.48 -2.42 -8.19
N HIS A 314 11.73 -2.27 -7.79
CA HIS A 314 12.31 -1.03 -7.26
C HIS A 314 13.45 -0.52 -8.15
N GLY A 315 13.68 0.79 -8.14
CA GLY A 315 14.98 1.36 -8.50
C GLY A 315 15.90 1.41 -7.27
N ASP A 316 17.18 1.26 -7.45
CA ASP A 316 18.19 1.22 -6.37
C ASP A 316 18.15 2.46 -5.45
N ALA A 317 18.17 3.65 -6.04
CA ALA A 317 18.14 4.88 -5.28
C ALA A 317 16.78 5.14 -4.62
N ALA A 318 15.67 4.72 -5.26
CA ALA A 318 14.34 4.87 -4.70
C ALA A 318 14.11 3.92 -3.52
N LEU A 319 14.55 2.66 -3.62
CA LEU A 319 14.46 1.69 -2.52
C LEU A 319 15.14 2.20 -1.24
N SER A 320 16.33 2.76 -1.37
CA SER A 320 17.10 3.25 -0.23
C SER A 320 16.66 4.64 0.27
N GLY A 321 16.04 5.46 -0.59
CA GLY A 321 15.77 6.88 -0.31
C GLY A 321 14.34 7.23 0.06
N GLN A 322 13.35 6.43 -0.36
CA GLN A 322 11.93 6.73 -0.12
C GLN A 322 11.44 6.13 1.20
N GLY A 323 10.97 6.98 2.13
CA GLY A 323 10.52 6.57 3.46
C GLY A 323 9.36 5.56 3.44
N VAL A 324 8.47 5.62 2.46
CA VAL A 324 7.34 4.70 2.29
C VAL A 324 7.77 3.23 2.14
N VAL A 325 9.00 2.97 1.68
CA VAL A 325 9.57 1.62 1.62
C VAL A 325 9.72 1.05 3.02
N MET A 326 10.33 1.81 3.95
CA MET A 326 10.52 1.40 5.34
C MET A 326 9.18 1.20 6.05
N GLU A 327 8.22 2.09 5.84
CA GLU A 327 6.85 1.95 6.37
C GLU A 327 6.20 0.66 5.86
N SER A 328 6.25 0.41 4.55
CA SER A 328 5.68 -0.78 3.91
C SER A 328 6.33 -2.09 4.38
N LEU A 329 7.64 -2.08 4.62
CA LEU A 329 8.35 -3.23 5.17
C LEU A 329 7.95 -3.47 6.63
N ASN A 330 7.85 -2.41 7.45
CA ASN A 330 7.45 -2.53 8.83
C ASN A 330 6.03 -3.10 9.00
N MET A 331 5.09 -2.73 8.12
CA MET A 331 3.71 -3.27 8.15
C MET A 331 3.60 -4.72 7.62
N SER A 332 4.64 -5.23 6.95
CA SER A 332 4.58 -6.46 6.13
C SER A 332 4.19 -7.75 6.86
N GLN A 333 4.42 -7.83 8.16
CA GLN A 333 4.08 -8.99 9.00
C GLN A 333 3.05 -8.66 10.08
N THR A 334 2.55 -7.43 10.13
CA THR A 334 1.53 -7.04 11.11
C THR A 334 0.18 -7.62 10.76
N ARG A 335 -0.65 -7.89 11.77
CA ARG A 335 -1.92 -8.64 11.66
C ARG A 335 -2.84 -8.12 10.55
N GLY A 336 -2.99 -6.81 10.44
CA GLY A 336 -3.93 -6.19 9.49
C GLY A 336 -3.43 -6.10 8.06
N PHE A 337 -2.10 -6.23 7.83
CA PHE A 337 -1.47 -5.85 6.57
C PHE A 337 -0.60 -6.96 5.92
N ARG A 338 -0.39 -8.09 6.59
CA ARG A 338 0.43 -9.19 6.08
C ARG A 338 -0.15 -9.78 4.79
N ASN A 339 0.76 -10.22 3.89
CA ASN A 339 0.45 -10.88 2.62
C ASN A 339 1.18 -12.22 2.45
N GLY A 340 1.78 -12.77 3.50
CA GLY A 340 2.66 -13.94 3.40
C GLY A 340 4.02 -13.64 2.76
N GLY A 341 4.51 -12.39 2.84
CA GLY A 341 5.74 -11.93 2.24
C GLY A 341 5.60 -11.52 0.76
N ALA A 342 6.51 -10.69 0.29
CA ALA A 342 6.62 -10.23 -1.09
C ALA A 342 7.98 -10.61 -1.69
N ILE A 343 8.02 -10.75 -3.01
CA ILE A 343 9.27 -10.81 -3.76
C ILE A 343 9.59 -9.38 -4.20
N HIS A 344 10.72 -8.86 -3.75
CA HIS A 344 11.24 -7.55 -4.10
C HIS A 344 12.36 -7.71 -5.12
N VAL A 345 12.25 -7.06 -6.27
CA VAL A 345 13.26 -7.07 -7.32
C VAL A 345 13.79 -5.65 -7.48
N VAL A 346 15.09 -5.48 -7.30
CA VAL A 346 15.76 -4.18 -7.49
C VAL A 346 16.41 -4.15 -8.86
N ILE A 347 15.99 -3.23 -9.72
CA ILE A 347 16.68 -2.93 -10.97
C ILE A 347 17.83 -1.99 -10.63
N ASN A 348 18.95 -2.57 -10.22
CA ASN A 348 20.13 -1.84 -9.76
C ASN A 348 21.03 -1.50 -10.93
N ASN A 349 20.73 -0.40 -11.59
CA ASN A 349 21.56 0.08 -12.70
C ASN A 349 22.78 0.91 -12.25
N GLN A 350 23.06 0.96 -10.96
CA GLN A 350 24.24 1.53 -10.30
C GLN A 350 24.39 3.05 -10.48
N ILE A 351 23.29 3.72 -10.84
CA ILE A 351 23.23 5.19 -10.95
C ILE A 351 21.85 5.68 -10.54
N GLY A 352 21.76 6.42 -9.44
CA GLY A 352 20.51 7.00 -8.96
C GLY A 352 20.15 8.25 -9.77
N PHE A 353 19.10 8.19 -10.58
CA PHE A 353 18.65 9.29 -11.43
C PHE A 353 19.80 9.82 -12.32
N THR A 354 20.40 10.97 -11.97
CA THR A 354 21.56 11.57 -12.65
C THR A 354 22.70 11.89 -11.67
N THR A 355 22.71 11.26 -10.49
CA THR A 355 23.70 11.50 -9.45
C THR A 355 25.10 11.14 -9.95
N SER A 356 25.99 12.12 -10.01
CA SER A 356 27.35 11.97 -10.57
C SER A 356 28.34 11.37 -9.58
N ASP A 357 28.15 11.58 -8.29
CA ASP A 357 29.03 11.07 -7.23
C ASP A 357 28.30 9.98 -6.41
N PRO A 358 28.84 8.75 -6.34
CA PRO A 358 28.23 7.67 -5.55
C PRO A 358 28.08 7.99 -4.05
N ARG A 359 28.88 8.92 -3.51
CA ARG A 359 28.81 9.34 -2.10
C ARG A 359 27.54 10.15 -1.78
N ASP A 360 26.88 10.70 -2.81
CA ASP A 360 25.64 11.47 -2.68
C ASP A 360 24.38 10.60 -2.77
N VAL A 361 24.53 9.28 -3.04
CA VAL A 361 23.38 8.38 -3.26
C VAL A 361 22.84 7.82 -1.96
N ARG A 362 23.70 7.31 -1.07
CA ARG A 362 23.31 6.65 0.19
C ARG A 362 24.49 6.49 1.13
N SER A 363 24.20 6.27 2.41
CA SER A 363 25.20 6.05 3.46
C SER A 363 25.68 4.59 3.57
N THR A 364 25.02 3.65 2.90
CA THR A 364 25.29 2.21 3.00
C THR A 364 25.95 1.65 1.75
N LEU A 365 26.59 0.48 1.86
CA LEU A 365 27.24 -0.18 0.73
C LEU A 365 26.20 -0.63 -0.31
N TYR A 366 25.13 -1.26 0.13
CA TYR A 366 24.05 -1.76 -0.72
C TYR A 366 22.76 -0.95 -0.58
N CYS A 367 22.05 -0.74 -1.68
CA CYS A 367 20.74 -0.11 -1.65
C CYS A 367 19.70 -0.95 -0.90
N THR A 368 19.96 -2.24 -0.77
CA THR A 368 19.12 -3.24 -0.12
C THR A 368 19.32 -3.35 1.40
N ASP A 369 20.18 -2.53 2.01
CA ASP A 369 20.42 -2.59 3.46
C ASP A 369 19.14 -2.35 4.27
N VAL A 370 18.14 -1.67 3.71
CA VAL A 370 16.81 -1.51 4.30
C VAL A 370 16.08 -2.85 4.52
N ALA A 371 16.39 -3.88 3.75
CA ALA A 371 15.81 -5.23 3.90
C ALA A 371 16.18 -5.90 5.23
N LYS A 372 17.34 -5.53 5.79
CA LYS A 372 17.83 -6.05 7.07
C LYS A 372 16.96 -5.65 8.25
N MET A 373 16.22 -4.53 8.15
CA MET A 373 15.27 -4.07 9.17
C MET A 373 14.19 -5.13 9.49
N VAL A 374 13.82 -5.94 8.51
CA VAL A 374 12.78 -6.99 8.64
C VAL A 374 13.35 -8.41 8.50
N GLU A 375 14.65 -8.57 8.67
CA GLU A 375 15.38 -9.84 8.52
C GLU A 375 15.10 -10.56 7.18
N ALA A 376 14.92 -9.79 6.10
CA ALA A 376 14.74 -10.36 4.78
C ALA A 376 16.10 -10.72 4.15
N PRO A 377 16.27 -11.90 3.56
CA PRO A 377 17.48 -12.22 2.83
C PRO A 377 17.58 -11.39 1.54
N VAL A 378 18.80 -11.12 1.11
CA VAL A 378 19.09 -10.42 -0.13
C VAL A 378 19.98 -11.30 -1.01
N LEU A 379 19.53 -11.56 -2.24
CA LEU A 379 20.33 -12.22 -3.28
C LEU A 379 20.75 -11.15 -4.28
N HIS A 380 22.04 -10.80 -4.28
CA HIS A 380 22.62 -9.95 -5.30
C HIS A 380 23.04 -10.81 -6.49
N VAL A 381 22.66 -10.43 -7.69
CA VAL A 381 22.95 -11.24 -8.87
C VAL A 381 23.45 -10.37 -10.03
N ASN A 382 24.48 -10.85 -10.71
CA ASN A 382 24.99 -10.23 -11.93
C ASN A 382 23.96 -10.36 -13.07
N GLY A 383 23.48 -9.24 -13.57
CA GLY A 383 22.48 -9.19 -14.64
C GLY A 383 22.93 -9.79 -15.96
N ASP A 384 24.23 -9.92 -16.20
CA ASP A 384 24.79 -10.54 -17.41
C ASP A 384 24.86 -12.07 -17.33
N ASP A 385 24.48 -12.68 -16.18
CA ASP A 385 24.37 -14.14 -16.05
C ASP A 385 22.92 -14.58 -15.84
N PRO A 386 22.18 -14.90 -16.92
CA PRO A 386 20.76 -15.32 -16.82
C PRO A 386 20.54 -16.61 -16.04
N GLU A 387 21.52 -17.52 -15.97
CA GLU A 387 21.44 -18.75 -15.20
C GLU A 387 21.56 -18.48 -13.70
N ALA A 388 22.46 -17.57 -13.31
CA ALA A 388 22.54 -17.06 -11.94
C ALA A 388 21.25 -16.32 -11.53
N VAL A 389 20.67 -15.55 -12.42
CA VAL A 389 19.37 -14.87 -12.20
C VAL A 389 18.26 -15.92 -11.97
N ALA A 390 18.16 -16.95 -12.80
CA ALA A 390 17.17 -18.02 -12.64
C ALA A 390 17.33 -18.75 -11.29
N TYR A 391 18.56 -19.03 -10.86
CA TYR A 391 18.85 -19.63 -9.56
C TYR A 391 18.44 -18.71 -8.39
N ALA A 392 18.75 -17.41 -8.48
CA ALA A 392 18.34 -16.44 -7.47
C ALA A 392 16.81 -16.37 -7.34
N VAL A 393 16.07 -16.40 -8.47
CA VAL A 393 14.61 -16.46 -8.50
C VAL A 393 14.09 -17.73 -7.81
N GLN A 394 14.62 -18.88 -8.16
CA GLN A 394 14.17 -20.14 -7.54
C GLN A 394 14.36 -20.11 -6.03
N THR A 395 15.53 -19.64 -5.57
CA THR A 395 15.82 -19.53 -4.15
C THR A 395 14.89 -18.54 -3.45
N ALA A 396 14.66 -17.37 -4.05
CA ALA A 396 13.80 -16.34 -3.49
C ALA A 396 12.33 -16.77 -3.39
N VAL A 397 11.78 -17.35 -4.45
CA VAL A 397 10.38 -17.80 -4.48
C VAL A 397 10.18 -18.94 -3.48
N ASP A 398 11.06 -19.94 -3.47
CA ASP A 398 10.96 -21.06 -2.54
C ASP A 398 11.09 -20.59 -1.08
N PHE A 399 12.01 -19.67 -0.76
CA PHE A 399 12.13 -19.06 0.56
C PHE A 399 10.84 -18.38 0.99
N ARG A 400 10.25 -17.57 0.10
CA ARG A 400 8.99 -16.87 0.38
C ARG A 400 7.85 -17.86 0.67
N TYR A 401 7.71 -18.92 -0.11
CA TYR A 401 6.65 -19.91 0.10
C TYR A 401 6.89 -20.78 1.33
N THR A 402 8.14 -21.07 1.66
CA THR A 402 8.49 -21.87 2.84
C THR A 402 8.27 -21.09 4.15
N PHE A 403 8.64 -19.80 4.17
CA PHE A 403 8.69 -19.02 5.42
C PHE A 403 7.70 -17.86 5.49
N HIS A 404 6.96 -17.57 4.42
CA HIS A 404 6.02 -16.46 4.33
C HIS A 404 6.63 -15.11 4.72
N LYS A 405 7.86 -14.86 4.28
CA LYS A 405 8.67 -13.66 4.54
C LYS A 405 9.03 -12.94 3.26
N ASN A 406 9.36 -11.65 3.38
CA ASN A 406 9.93 -10.90 2.27
C ASN A 406 11.29 -11.47 1.86
N VAL A 407 11.63 -11.33 0.60
CA VAL A 407 12.93 -11.66 0.03
C VAL A 407 13.29 -10.65 -1.05
N PHE A 408 14.57 -10.30 -1.16
CA PHE A 408 15.05 -9.34 -2.14
C PHE A 408 15.96 -10.01 -3.16
N ILE A 409 15.77 -9.66 -4.43
CA ILE A 409 16.67 -9.96 -5.52
C ILE A 409 17.23 -8.62 -6.02
N ASP A 410 18.50 -8.38 -5.81
CA ASP A 410 19.22 -7.21 -6.32
C ASP A 410 19.83 -7.55 -7.68
N LEU A 411 19.12 -7.20 -8.76
CA LEU A 411 19.58 -7.41 -10.13
C LEU A 411 20.57 -6.30 -10.48
N VAL A 412 21.85 -6.57 -10.27
CA VAL A 412 22.93 -5.63 -10.57
C VAL A 412 23.15 -5.58 -12.08
N CYS A 413 22.87 -4.45 -12.68
CA CYS A 413 22.88 -4.24 -14.10
C CYS A 413 23.43 -2.85 -14.46
N TYR A 414 23.21 -2.38 -15.66
CA TYR A 414 23.52 -1.03 -16.08
C TYR A 414 22.37 -0.45 -16.89
N ARG A 415 22.41 0.81 -17.22
CA ARG A 415 21.44 1.46 -18.09
C ARG A 415 22.17 2.00 -19.33
N ARG A 416 21.77 1.53 -20.53
CA ARG A 416 22.49 1.85 -21.78
C ARG A 416 22.30 3.30 -22.23
N HIS A 417 21.11 3.85 -22.03
CA HIS A 417 20.77 5.25 -22.33
C HIS A 417 20.80 6.10 -21.07
N GLY A 418 20.50 7.40 -21.16
CA GLY A 418 20.36 8.28 -20.02
C GLY A 418 19.19 7.91 -19.07
N HIS A 419 18.82 8.80 -18.18
CA HIS A 419 17.65 8.58 -17.31
C HIS A 419 16.40 8.30 -18.14
N ASN A 420 16.24 9.02 -19.26
CA ASN A 420 15.29 8.73 -20.33
C ASN A 420 15.99 9.00 -21.69
N GLU A 421 15.26 8.83 -22.77
CA GLU A 421 15.79 8.91 -24.15
C GLU A 421 16.18 10.33 -24.60
N GLN A 422 15.89 11.34 -23.79
CA GLN A 422 16.27 12.76 -24.05
C GLN A 422 17.47 13.21 -23.20
N ASP A 423 17.97 12.35 -22.31
CA ASP A 423 19.11 12.62 -21.42
C ASP A 423 20.43 12.16 -22.06
N GLU A 424 21.47 13.01 -21.96
CA GLU A 424 22.82 12.70 -22.45
C GLU A 424 23.75 12.34 -21.27
N PRO A 425 23.89 11.06 -20.96
CA PRO A 425 24.60 10.62 -19.77
C PRO A 425 26.11 10.77 -19.82
N LEU A 426 26.70 10.94 -21.02
CA LEU A 426 28.15 11.20 -21.14
C LEU A 426 28.53 12.54 -20.52
N ALA A 427 27.59 13.47 -20.41
CA ALA A 427 27.83 14.78 -19.79
C ALA A 427 28.15 14.68 -18.29
N THR A 428 27.58 13.69 -17.58
CA THR A 428 27.74 13.51 -16.12
C THR A 428 28.49 12.24 -15.73
N GLN A 429 28.49 11.20 -16.58
CA GLN A 429 29.06 9.88 -16.30
C GLN A 429 29.97 9.38 -17.45
N PRO A 430 30.98 10.17 -17.89
CA PRO A 430 31.73 9.87 -19.14
C PRO A 430 32.46 8.53 -19.10
N LEU A 431 33.09 8.17 -17.99
CA LEU A 431 33.84 6.91 -17.88
C LEU A 431 32.93 5.69 -17.85
N MET A 432 31.83 5.77 -17.11
CA MET A 432 30.85 4.69 -17.05
C MET A 432 30.24 4.42 -18.42
N TYR A 433 29.80 5.45 -19.11
CA TYR A 433 29.11 5.29 -20.39
C TYR A 433 30.05 4.90 -21.53
N ARG A 434 31.35 5.26 -21.50
CA ARG A 434 32.33 4.68 -22.42
C ARG A 434 32.46 3.16 -22.24
N ARG A 435 32.42 2.67 -21.00
CA ARG A 435 32.41 1.22 -20.74
C ARG A 435 31.11 0.58 -21.24
N ILE A 436 29.95 1.19 -20.94
CA ILE A 436 28.63 0.72 -21.38
C ILE A 436 28.55 0.63 -22.92
N GLN A 437 29.07 1.65 -23.62
CA GLN A 437 29.08 1.66 -25.10
C GLN A 437 29.93 0.53 -25.69
N ALA A 438 31.06 0.20 -25.03
CA ALA A 438 31.96 -0.89 -25.44
C ALA A 438 31.48 -2.29 -25.00
N HIS A 439 30.52 -2.36 -24.06
CA HIS A 439 30.05 -3.61 -23.49
C HIS A 439 28.98 -4.27 -24.38
N PRO A 440 29.12 -5.53 -24.77
CA PRO A 440 28.09 -6.27 -25.49
C PRO A 440 26.82 -6.37 -24.67
N SER A 441 25.67 -6.55 -25.30
CA SER A 441 24.42 -6.80 -24.55
C SER A 441 24.42 -8.19 -23.92
N THR A 442 23.68 -8.35 -22.83
CA THR A 442 23.51 -9.64 -22.13
C THR A 442 23.07 -10.75 -23.09
N ARG A 443 22.15 -10.44 -24.03
CA ARG A 443 21.75 -11.41 -25.07
C ARG A 443 22.92 -11.89 -25.90
N VAL A 444 23.78 -10.99 -26.34
CA VAL A 444 24.94 -11.34 -27.17
C VAL A 444 25.93 -12.19 -26.39
N LEU A 445 26.25 -11.83 -25.17
CA LEU A 445 27.15 -12.59 -24.30
C LEU A 445 26.62 -14.00 -24.04
N TYR A 446 25.34 -14.10 -23.72
CA TYR A 446 24.73 -15.38 -23.41
C TYR A 446 24.53 -16.27 -24.64
N ALA A 447 24.15 -15.71 -25.79
CA ALA A 447 24.08 -16.47 -27.04
C ALA A 447 25.43 -17.06 -27.41
N GLN A 448 26.52 -16.28 -27.35
CA GLN A 448 27.89 -16.78 -27.60
C GLN A 448 28.27 -17.92 -26.66
N ARG A 449 27.98 -17.76 -25.34
CA ARG A 449 28.21 -18.80 -24.34
C ARG A 449 27.49 -20.11 -24.72
N LEU A 450 26.21 -20.06 -25.12
CA LEU A 450 25.43 -21.25 -25.47
C LEU A 450 25.91 -21.90 -26.78
N VAL A 451 26.44 -21.11 -27.72
CA VAL A 451 27.08 -21.63 -28.93
C VAL A 451 28.38 -22.36 -28.58
N ASP A 452 29.21 -21.77 -27.73
CA ASP A 452 30.47 -22.37 -27.26
C ASP A 452 30.24 -23.66 -26.45
N GLU A 453 29.17 -23.72 -25.67
CA GLU A 453 28.71 -24.90 -24.94
C GLU A 453 28.05 -25.96 -25.85
N GLY A 454 27.77 -25.65 -27.11
CA GLY A 454 27.11 -26.56 -28.06
C GLY A 454 25.59 -26.74 -27.81
N VAL A 455 24.96 -25.88 -26.99
CA VAL A 455 23.52 -25.94 -26.68
C VAL A 455 22.69 -25.55 -27.90
N LEU A 456 23.18 -24.62 -28.73
CA LEU A 456 22.57 -24.18 -29.98
C LEU A 456 23.65 -23.68 -30.96
N THR A 457 23.25 -23.48 -32.23
CA THR A 457 24.15 -22.92 -33.27
C THR A 457 23.94 -21.40 -33.37
N GLN A 458 24.95 -20.69 -33.94
CA GLN A 458 24.84 -19.27 -34.22
C GLN A 458 23.60 -18.93 -35.07
N ALA A 459 23.31 -19.72 -36.11
CA ALA A 459 22.13 -19.56 -36.93
C ALA A 459 20.83 -19.63 -36.15
N GLN A 460 20.71 -20.55 -35.20
CA GLN A 460 19.54 -20.63 -34.34
C GLN A 460 19.39 -19.41 -33.42
N ALA A 461 20.50 -18.84 -32.93
CA ALA A 461 20.47 -17.61 -32.13
C ALA A 461 20.05 -16.39 -32.96
N ASP A 462 20.48 -16.32 -34.22
CA ASP A 462 20.12 -15.23 -35.16
C ASP A 462 18.65 -15.36 -35.61
N ASP A 463 18.18 -16.58 -35.93
CA ASP A 463 16.78 -16.86 -36.23
C ASP A 463 15.80 -16.38 -35.12
N MET A 464 16.19 -16.50 -33.86
CA MET A 464 15.36 -16.00 -32.75
C MET A 464 15.15 -14.47 -32.86
N VAL A 465 16.17 -13.71 -33.28
CA VAL A 465 16.07 -12.26 -33.45
C VAL A 465 15.15 -11.90 -34.61
N ASP A 466 15.32 -12.59 -35.73
CA ASP A 466 14.55 -12.35 -36.96
C ASP A 466 13.06 -12.67 -36.76
N ILE A 467 12.76 -13.80 -36.14
CA ILE A 467 11.38 -14.18 -35.76
C ILE A 467 10.75 -13.15 -34.82
N CYS A 468 11.50 -12.66 -33.84
CA CYS A 468 10.99 -11.63 -32.91
C CYS A 468 10.70 -10.31 -33.63
N ARG A 469 11.61 -9.87 -34.51
CA ARG A 469 11.45 -8.66 -35.31
C ARG A 469 10.22 -8.75 -36.22
N GLU A 470 10.08 -9.87 -36.95
CA GLU A 470 8.93 -10.12 -37.84
C GLU A 470 7.59 -10.04 -37.07
N ARG A 471 7.53 -10.61 -35.90
CA ARG A 471 6.32 -10.52 -35.04
C ARG A 471 6.00 -9.07 -34.67
N LEU A 472 7.01 -8.29 -34.29
CA LEU A 472 6.83 -6.88 -33.91
C LEU A 472 6.36 -6.05 -35.13
N GLU A 473 6.95 -6.26 -36.30
CA GLU A 473 6.58 -5.58 -37.56
C GLU A 473 5.13 -5.90 -37.99
N HIS A 474 4.66 -7.12 -37.72
CA HIS A 474 3.28 -7.53 -37.97
C HIS A 474 2.31 -7.25 -36.81
N GLY A 475 2.72 -6.51 -35.77
CA GLY A 475 1.88 -6.17 -34.62
C GLY A 475 1.42 -7.36 -33.80
N GLN A 476 2.14 -8.48 -33.86
CA GLN A 476 1.81 -9.71 -33.14
C GLN A 476 2.37 -9.65 -31.70
N PRO A 477 1.70 -10.31 -30.72
CA PRO A 477 2.22 -10.40 -29.37
C PRO A 477 3.50 -11.24 -29.32
N LEU A 478 4.43 -10.84 -28.46
CA LEU A 478 5.61 -11.64 -28.12
C LEU A 478 5.23 -12.72 -27.11
N GLY A 479 5.79 -13.92 -27.29
CA GLY A 479 5.49 -15.05 -26.40
C GLY A 479 4.13 -15.73 -26.66
N THR A 480 3.67 -16.54 -25.71
CA THR A 480 2.37 -17.22 -25.77
C THR A 480 1.25 -16.21 -25.63
N PRO A 481 0.22 -16.20 -26.51
CA PRO A 481 -0.90 -15.28 -26.40
C PRO A 481 -1.62 -15.38 -25.04
N ALA A 482 -2.23 -14.28 -24.61
CA ALA A 482 -3.10 -14.27 -23.44
C ALA A 482 -4.30 -15.20 -23.65
N LEU A 483 -4.81 -15.76 -22.55
CA LEU A 483 -5.98 -16.63 -22.57
C LEU A 483 -7.25 -15.79 -22.77
N SER A 484 -7.97 -15.97 -23.87
CA SER A 484 -9.17 -15.18 -24.21
C SER A 484 -10.44 -15.63 -23.49
N SER A 485 -10.45 -16.84 -22.92
CA SER A 485 -11.66 -17.47 -22.36
C SER A 485 -11.58 -17.78 -20.86
N PHE A 486 -10.46 -17.50 -20.20
CA PHE A 486 -10.32 -17.72 -18.76
C PHE A 486 -11.09 -16.63 -17.99
N LYS A 487 -12.05 -17.05 -17.18
CA LYS A 487 -12.71 -16.17 -16.21
C LYS A 487 -12.21 -16.52 -14.82
N ALA A 488 -11.49 -15.60 -14.20
CA ALA A 488 -11.06 -15.77 -12.82
C ALA A 488 -12.30 -15.95 -11.91
N THR A 489 -12.38 -17.06 -11.18
CA THR A 489 -13.51 -17.40 -10.30
C THR A 489 -13.81 -16.30 -9.28
N PHE A 490 -12.79 -15.55 -8.88
CA PHE A 490 -12.86 -14.45 -7.92
C PHE A 490 -12.71 -13.07 -8.57
N GLY A 491 -12.98 -12.96 -9.86
CA GLY A 491 -13.01 -11.69 -10.57
C GLY A 491 -14.13 -10.78 -10.05
N VAL A 492 -13.88 -9.47 -10.02
CA VAL A 492 -14.85 -8.46 -9.61
C VAL A 492 -15.41 -7.76 -10.84
N ASP A 493 -16.73 -7.72 -10.96
CA ASP A 493 -17.40 -6.91 -11.98
C ASP A 493 -17.53 -5.46 -11.51
N TRP A 494 -16.62 -4.62 -11.96
CA TRP A 494 -16.66 -3.18 -11.72
C TRP A 494 -17.69 -2.45 -12.59
N GLY A 495 -18.25 -3.11 -13.63
CA GLY A 495 -19.23 -2.53 -14.52
C GLY A 495 -20.50 -2.07 -13.79
N ARG A 496 -20.91 -2.81 -12.75
CA ARG A 496 -22.08 -2.50 -11.91
C ARG A 496 -21.97 -1.24 -11.07
N PHE A 497 -20.77 -0.64 -10.96
CA PHE A 497 -20.49 0.56 -10.18
C PHE A 497 -20.18 1.80 -11.00
N LYS A 498 -20.37 1.75 -12.31
CA LYS A 498 -20.08 2.86 -13.23
C LYS A 498 -21.25 3.84 -13.38
N ASP A 499 -22.42 3.52 -12.87
CA ASP A 499 -23.58 4.39 -12.97
C ASP A 499 -23.51 5.50 -11.91
N ASN A 500 -23.09 6.68 -12.32
CA ASN A 500 -23.05 7.89 -11.49
C ASN A 500 -24.43 8.57 -11.38
N ALA A 501 -25.38 8.20 -12.23
CA ALA A 501 -26.74 8.79 -12.26
C ALA A 501 -27.68 8.20 -11.20
N ALA A 502 -27.23 7.25 -10.39
CA ALA A 502 -28.01 6.71 -9.30
C ALA A 502 -28.32 7.82 -8.29
N GLY A 503 -29.57 8.24 -8.24
CA GLY A 503 -30.12 9.19 -7.29
C GLY A 503 -29.91 8.75 -5.82
N GLU A 504 -30.59 9.40 -4.91
CA GLU A 504 -30.57 9.00 -3.50
C GLU A 504 -31.08 7.57 -3.32
N VAL A 505 -30.34 6.78 -2.53
CA VAL A 505 -30.70 5.40 -2.20
C VAL A 505 -31.24 5.32 -0.78
N PRO A 506 -32.23 4.44 -0.51
CA PRO A 506 -32.75 4.26 0.84
C PRO A 506 -31.66 3.68 1.75
N THR A 507 -31.36 4.39 2.82
CA THR A 507 -30.34 4.00 3.83
C THR A 507 -30.95 3.69 5.19
N ALA A 508 -32.26 3.92 5.36
CA ALA A 508 -33.01 3.58 6.56
C ALA A 508 -33.08 2.06 6.78
N ILE A 509 -33.25 1.65 8.03
CA ILE A 509 -33.43 0.25 8.43
C ILE A 509 -34.61 0.17 9.38
N SER A 510 -35.46 -0.84 9.24
CA SER A 510 -36.66 -0.99 10.10
C SER A 510 -36.26 -0.96 11.59
N ALA A 511 -37.13 -0.35 12.41
CA ALA A 511 -36.94 -0.26 13.86
C ALA A 511 -36.71 -1.64 14.52
N THR A 512 -37.43 -2.67 14.06
CA THR A 512 -37.23 -4.05 14.54
C THR A 512 -35.85 -4.56 14.25
N ARG A 513 -35.27 -4.22 13.07
CA ARG A 513 -33.90 -4.64 12.73
C ARG A 513 -32.87 -3.87 13.50
N LEU A 514 -33.09 -2.56 13.72
CA LEU A 514 -32.22 -1.74 14.58
C LEU A 514 -32.18 -2.29 16.02
N ASP A 515 -33.31 -2.69 16.57
CA ASP A 515 -33.41 -3.28 17.92
C ASP A 515 -32.60 -4.59 17.99
N PHE A 516 -32.77 -5.50 17.00
CA PHE A 516 -31.99 -6.73 16.91
C PHE A 516 -30.48 -6.45 16.83
N LEU A 517 -30.06 -5.55 15.95
CA LEU A 517 -28.65 -5.20 15.80
C LEU A 517 -28.08 -4.57 17.08
N GLY A 518 -28.86 -3.67 17.69
CA GLY A 518 -28.52 -3.03 18.95
C GLY A 518 -28.36 -4.04 20.09
N GLU A 519 -29.21 -5.06 20.16
CA GLU A 519 -29.05 -6.18 21.11
C GLU A 519 -27.74 -6.93 20.89
N ARG A 520 -27.47 -7.30 19.63
CA ARG A 520 -26.26 -8.10 19.30
C ARG A 520 -24.98 -7.38 19.64
N ILE A 521 -24.87 -6.08 19.34
CA ILE A 521 -23.64 -5.31 19.60
C ILE A 521 -23.52 -4.81 21.06
N THR A 522 -24.55 -4.99 21.89
CA THR A 522 -24.51 -4.66 23.31
C THR A 522 -24.49 -5.90 24.23
N THR A 523 -24.59 -7.09 23.66
CA THR A 523 -24.53 -8.34 24.44
C THR A 523 -23.09 -8.75 24.66
N LEU A 524 -22.70 -8.88 25.92
CA LEU A 524 -21.40 -9.42 26.34
C LEU A 524 -21.46 -10.95 26.37
N GLN A 525 -20.35 -11.59 26.01
CA GLN A 525 -20.13 -13.00 26.38
C GLN A 525 -20.00 -13.13 27.92
N GLN A 526 -20.44 -14.27 28.45
CA GLN A 526 -20.29 -14.57 29.88
C GLN A 526 -18.79 -14.50 30.24
N ASP A 527 -18.50 -13.96 31.42
CA ASP A 527 -17.17 -13.86 32.05
C ASP A 527 -16.20 -12.77 31.54
N VAL A 528 -16.66 -11.82 30.75
CA VAL A 528 -15.85 -10.64 30.37
C VAL A 528 -16.03 -9.53 31.42
N GLU A 529 -14.95 -9.10 32.08
CA GLU A 529 -14.97 -7.94 32.97
C GLU A 529 -14.44 -6.70 32.26
N LEU A 530 -15.29 -5.69 32.10
CA LEU A 530 -14.96 -4.44 31.45
C LEU A 530 -14.39 -3.40 32.42
N HIS A 531 -13.51 -2.53 31.93
CA HIS A 531 -13.12 -1.33 32.65
C HIS A 531 -14.35 -0.46 32.92
N SER A 532 -14.47 0.15 34.11
CA SER A 532 -15.67 0.89 34.55
C SER A 532 -16.16 1.96 33.58
N ARG A 533 -15.25 2.68 32.89
CA ARG A 533 -15.61 3.64 31.84
C ARG A 533 -16.21 2.98 30.60
N VAL A 534 -15.72 1.81 30.23
CA VAL A 534 -16.23 1.04 29.08
C VAL A 534 -17.56 0.40 29.42
N GLN A 535 -17.72 -0.09 30.66
CA GLN A 535 -18.99 -0.58 31.18
C GLN A 535 -20.07 0.50 31.08
N LYS A 536 -19.75 1.74 31.44
CA LYS A 536 -20.66 2.87 31.31
C LYS A 536 -21.07 3.11 29.86
N VAL A 537 -20.14 3.01 28.90
CA VAL A 537 -20.48 3.15 27.48
C VAL A 537 -21.46 2.06 27.06
N LEU A 538 -21.25 0.82 27.49
CA LEU A 538 -22.17 -0.29 27.23
C LEU A 538 -23.55 -0.05 27.84
N ASP A 539 -23.61 0.36 29.12
CA ASP A 539 -24.87 0.64 29.80
C ASP A 539 -25.64 1.78 29.12
N ASP A 540 -24.94 2.84 28.71
CA ASP A 540 -25.54 3.96 27.97
C ASP A 540 -26.07 3.49 26.59
N ARG A 541 -25.36 2.60 25.85
CA ARG A 541 -25.85 2.01 24.59
C ARG A 541 -27.08 1.14 24.77
N ILE A 542 -27.17 0.37 25.85
CA ILE A 542 -28.38 -0.40 26.20
C ILE A 542 -29.57 0.56 26.41
N ARG A 543 -29.39 1.67 27.10
CA ARG A 543 -30.42 2.70 27.32
C ARG A 543 -30.78 3.44 26.02
N MET A 544 -29.79 3.68 25.13
CA MET A 544 -30.05 4.25 23.80
C MET A 544 -30.90 3.30 22.95
N ARG A 545 -30.60 2.00 22.98
CA ARG A 545 -31.43 0.98 22.35
C ARG A 545 -32.87 0.98 22.87
N ALA A 546 -33.06 1.12 24.16
CA ALA A 546 -34.37 1.19 24.81
C ALA A 546 -35.13 2.51 24.54
N GLY A 547 -34.49 3.50 23.90
CA GLY A 547 -35.06 4.82 23.68
C GLY A 547 -35.06 5.71 24.93
N GLU A 548 -34.38 5.31 26.01
CA GLU A 548 -34.25 6.08 27.25
C GLU A 548 -33.22 7.21 27.17
N LEU A 549 -32.25 7.05 26.25
CA LEU A 549 -31.25 8.06 25.90
C LEU A 549 -31.26 8.29 24.39
N PRO A 550 -30.99 9.51 23.93
CA PRO A 550 -30.76 9.75 22.51
C PRO A 550 -29.44 9.08 22.08
N LEU A 551 -29.34 8.74 20.80
CA LEU A 551 -28.17 8.08 20.22
C LEU A 551 -26.97 9.02 20.20
N ASP A 552 -25.82 8.50 20.59
CA ASP A 552 -24.53 9.15 20.39
C ASP A 552 -23.85 8.72 19.09
N TRP A 553 -22.75 9.39 18.75
CA TRP A 553 -21.97 9.12 17.54
C TRP A 553 -21.39 7.71 17.51
N GLY A 554 -20.83 7.25 18.62
CA GLY A 554 -20.18 5.93 18.69
C GLY A 554 -21.17 4.80 18.49
N TYR A 555 -22.39 4.92 19.04
CA TYR A 555 -23.42 3.92 18.89
C TYR A 555 -24.03 3.92 17.49
N ALA A 556 -24.33 5.10 16.92
CA ALA A 556 -24.86 5.22 15.56
C ALA A 556 -23.87 4.69 14.51
N GLU A 557 -22.57 4.97 14.69
CA GLU A 557 -21.50 4.44 13.85
C GLU A 557 -21.43 2.90 13.92
N ASN A 558 -21.44 2.32 15.13
CA ASN A 558 -21.46 0.86 15.28
C ASN A 558 -22.73 0.21 14.72
N LEU A 559 -23.89 0.86 14.81
CA LEU A 559 -25.13 0.40 14.17
C LEU A 559 -25.03 0.43 12.64
N ALA A 560 -24.37 1.44 12.06
CA ALA A 560 -24.12 1.47 10.63
C ALA A 560 -23.27 0.28 10.19
N TYR A 561 -22.18 -0.01 10.87
CA TYR A 561 -21.34 -1.18 10.61
C TYR A 561 -22.12 -2.49 10.79
N ALA A 562 -22.83 -2.65 11.91
CA ALA A 562 -23.65 -3.83 12.18
C ALA A 562 -24.64 -4.10 11.06
N SER A 563 -25.29 -3.05 10.54
CA SER A 563 -26.29 -3.16 9.49
C SER A 563 -25.71 -3.57 8.12
N LEU A 564 -24.49 -3.16 7.81
CA LEU A 564 -23.78 -3.56 6.59
C LEU A 564 -23.30 -5.01 6.68
N LEU A 565 -22.75 -5.39 7.84
CA LEU A 565 -22.33 -6.76 8.13
C LEU A 565 -23.53 -7.73 8.04
N ASP A 566 -24.66 -7.34 8.61
CA ASP A 566 -25.92 -8.07 8.56
C ASP A 566 -26.44 -8.28 7.11
N ALA A 567 -26.22 -7.29 6.26
CA ALA A 567 -26.54 -7.38 4.82
C ALA A 567 -25.50 -8.18 4.02
N GLY A 568 -24.44 -8.71 4.66
CA GLY A 568 -23.40 -9.52 4.03
C GLY A 568 -22.22 -8.72 3.48
N HIS A 569 -22.15 -7.39 3.71
CA HIS A 569 -21.00 -6.59 3.33
C HIS A 569 -19.91 -6.67 4.39
N ASN A 570 -18.65 -6.71 3.94
CA ASN A 570 -17.52 -6.63 4.83
C ASN A 570 -17.26 -5.17 5.26
N VAL A 571 -16.70 -4.99 6.45
CA VAL A 571 -16.24 -3.69 6.95
C VAL A 571 -14.79 -3.82 7.40
N ARG A 572 -13.92 -2.98 6.84
CA ARG A 572 -12.51 -2.89 7.19
C ARG A 572 -12.19 -1.46 7.65
N LEU A 573 -11.81 -1.31 8.91
CA LEU A 573 -11.44 -0.05 9.53
C LEU A 573 -10.00 -0.12 10.01
N SER A 574 -9.16 0.78 9.55
CA SER A 574 -7.77 0.92 9.99
C SER A 574 -7.40 2.36 10.30
N GLY A 575 -6.43 2.55 11.17
CA GLY A 575 -5.91 3.83 11.61
C GLY A 575 -5.35 3.72 13.02
N GLN A 576 -4.73 4.77 13.48
CA GLN A 576 -4.18 4.82 14.84
C GLN A 576 -5.33 4.94 15.85
N ASP A 577 -5.35 4.09 16.88
CA ASP A 577 -6.41 4.00 17.89
C ASP A 577 -7.83 3.70 17.37
N SER A 578 -7.98 3.17 16.17
CA SER A 578 -9.30 2.99 15.52
C SER A 578 -10.23 2.04 16.25
N ALA A 579 -9.71 1.03 16.92
CA ALA A 579 -10.54 0.06 17.67
C ALA A 579 -11.34 0.72 18.80
N ARG A 580 -10.72 1.66 19.51
CA ARG A 580 -11.32 2.45 20.59
C ARG A 580 -11.95 3.74 20.06
N GLY A 581 -11.40 4.28 19.01
CA GLY A 581 -11.55 5.65 18.55
C GLY A 581 -10.64 6.60 19.35
N THR A 582 -9.95 7.52 18.65
CA THR A 582 -9.02 8.50 19.26
C THR A 582 -9.64 9.22 20.44
N PHE A 583 -10.93 9.57 20.35
CA PHE A 583 -11.67 10.32 21.36
C PHE A 583 -12.49 9.44 22.32
N PHE A 584 -12.15 8.15 22.43
CA PHE A 584 -12.82 7.23 23.35
C PHE A 584 -14.33 7.10 23.06
N HIS A 585 -14.75 7.05 21.81
CA HIS A 585 -16.15 7.08 21.38
C HIS A 585 -16.61 5.77 20.74
N ARG A 586 -15.76 5.10 19.96
CA ARG A 586 -16.16 3.95 19.14
C ARG A 586 -16.30 2.66 19.93
N HIS A 587 -15.27 2.28 20.67
CA HIS A 587 -15.23 1.02 21.40
C HIS A 587 -15.82 -0.18 20.63
N ALA A 588 -15.28 -0.43 19.43
CA ALA A 588 -15.63 -1.58 18.64
C ALA A 588 -14.98 -2.87 19.15
N VAL A 589 -13.96 -2.73 20.01
CA VAL A 589 -13.21 -3.83 20.64
C VAL A 589 -13.28 -3.67 22.16
N TRP A 590 -13.67 -4.74 22.84
CA TRP A 590 -13.78 -4.77 24.29
C TRP A 590 -12.69 -5.63 24.91
N HIS A 591 -12.00 -5.11 25.90
CA HIS A 591 -10.88 -5.76 26.56
C HIS A 591 -11.28 -6.23 27.97
N ASP A 592 -11.05 -7.51 28.22
CA ASP A 592 -11.22 -8.11 29.54
C ASP A 592 -10.13 -7.60 30.50
N GLN A 593 -10.52 -7.19 31.70
CA GLN A 593 -9.58 -6.70 32.70
C GLN A 593 -8.81 -7.82 33.42
N LYS A 594 -9.17 -9.09 33.18
CA LYS A 594 -8.56 -10.25 33.83
C LYS A 594 -7.76 -11.17 32.91
N ARG A 595 -7.95 -11.06 31.60
CA ARG A 595 -7.34 -11.94 30.61
C ARG A 595 -6.59 -11.12 29.56
N GLU A 596 -5.44 -11.62 29.12
CA GLU A 596 -4.73 -11.03 27.98
C GLU A 596 -5.44 -11.36 26.66
N ARG A 597 -5.16 -10.56 25.61
CA ARG A 597 -5.72 -10.74 24.26
C ARG A 597 -5.55 -12.18 23.75
N ARG A 598 -4.36 -12.76 23.89
CA ARG A 598 -4.06 -14.14 23.50
C ARG A 598 -4.72 -15.23 24.35
N GLN A 599 -5.35 -14.86 25.47
CA GLN A 599 -6.12 -15.73 26.37
C GLN A 599 -7.63 -15.51 26.20
N SER A 600 -8.08 -15.11 25.00
CA SER A 600 -9.47 -14.71 24.73
C SER A 600 -9.93 -13.50 25.54
N GLY A 601 -8.98 -12.61 25.92
CA GLY A 601 -9.24 -11.37 26.65
C GLY A 601 -9.74 -10.21 25.80
N VAL A 602 -10.22 -10.48 24.55
CA VAL A 602 -10.77 -9.49 23.64
C VAL A 602 -12.07 -10.02 23.04
N TYR A 603 -13.10 -9.19 23.04
CA TYR A 603 -14.38 -9.46 22.40
C TYR A 603 -14.73 -8.35 21.41
N ILE A 604 -15.15 -8.72 20.21
CA ILE A 604 -15.54 -7.80 19.15
C ILE A 604 -17.01 -8.08 18.82
N PRO A 605 -17.98 -7.30 19.34
CA PRO A 605 -19.41 -7.59 19.13
C PRO A 605 -19.82 -7.66 17.67
N LEU A 606 -19.20 -6.82 16.83
CA LEU A 606 -19.45 -6.75 15.39
C LEU A 606 -19.03 -8.01 14.60
N GLU A 607 -18.26 -8.92 15.20
CA GLU A 607 -17.96 -10.24 14.63
C GLU A 607 -19.01 -11.31 14.99
N HIS A 608 -20.02 -10.96 15.83
CA HIS A 608 -20.95 -11.91 16.44
C HIS A 608 -22.44 -11.51 16.29
N ILE A 609 -22.82 -10.90 15.17
CA ILE A 609 -24.22 -10.55 14.90
C ILE A 609 -25.00 -11.82 14.54
N HIS A 610 -24.52 -12.59 13.55
CA HIS A 610 -25.02 -13.92 13.17
C HIS A 610 -24.02 -14.66 12.25
N ASP A 611 -24.18 -15.97 12.08
CA ASP A 611 -23.21 -16.86 11.39
C ASP A 611 -23.01 -16.57 9.89
N ARG A 612 -23.89 -15.79 9.24
CA ARG A 612 -23.85 -15.48 7.80
C ARG A 612 -23.54 -14.02 7.50
N GLN A 613 -23.12 -13.29 8.52
CA GLN A 613 -22.75 -11.88 8.35
C GLN A 613 -21.48 -11.68 7.52
N GLY A 614 -21.27 -10.45 7.07
CA GLY A 614 -19.96 -10.03 6.53
C GLY A 614 -18.86 -9.99 7.62
N ASN A 615 -17.62 -9.96 7.20
CA ASN A 615 -16.47 -9.90 8.10
C ASN A 615 -16.23 -8.46 8.59
N PHE A 616 -16.04 -8.32 9.91
CA PHE A 616 -15.59 -7.07 10.52
C PHE A 616 -14.10 -7.15 10.82
N THR A 617 -13.33 -6.20 10.30
CA THR A 617 -11.89 -6.10 10.57
C THR A 617 -11.56 -4.71 11.09
N VAL A 618 -11.09 -4.62 12.33
CA VAL A 618 -10.62 -3.37 12.91
C VAL A 618 -9.14 -3.48 13.33
N ILE A 619 -8.35 -2.47 12.98
CA ILE A 619 -6.90 -2.49 13.13
C ILE A 619 -6.42 -1.16 13.68
N ASP A 620 -5.81 -1.21 14.86
CA ASP A 620 -4.94 -0.12 15.29
C ASP A 620 -3.65 -0.24 14.47
N SER A 621 -3.46 0.70 13.56
CA SER A 621 -2.32 0.68 12.64
C SER A 621 -1.02 1.06 13.35
N LEU A 622 0.11 0.76 12.68
CA LEU A 622 1.39 1.38 13.04
C LEU A 622 1.34 2.89 12.79
N LEU A 623 2.31 3.63 13.35
CA LEU A 623 2.46 5.08 13.16
C LEU A 623 2.99 5.37 11.74
N SER A 624 2.10 5.35 10.78
CA SER A 624 2.33 5.68 9.38
C SER A 624 1.00 6.12 8.77
N GLU A 625 0.96 7.23 8.13
CA GLU A 625 -0.17 7.71 7.34
C GLU A 625 -0.03 7.30 5.89
N GLU A 626 1.15 7.49 5.30
CA GLU A 626 1.39 7.31 3.87
C GLU A 626 1.21 5.85 3.42
N ALA A 627 1.95 4.91 4.02
CA ALA A 627 1.86 3.51 3.62
C ALA A 627 0.51 2.88 3.99
N VAL A 628 -0.08 3.27 5.13
CA VAL A 628 -1.38 2.73 5.57
C VAL A 628 -2.50 3.22 4.66
N LEU A 629 -2.57 4.52 4.35
CA LEU A 629 -3.59 5.05 3.44
C LEU A 629 -3.44 4.47 2.02
N ALA A 630 -2.21 4.36 1.53
CA ALA A 630 -1.93 3.75 0.23
C ALA A 630 -2.36 2.27 0.17
N PHE A 631 -2.13 1.52 1.26
CA PHE A 631 -2.60 0.14 1.38
C PHE A 631 -4.13 0.06 1.33
N GLU A 632 -4.83 0.88 2.10
CA GLU A 632 -6.30 0.87 2.13
C GLU A 632 -6.89 1.35 0.80
N TYR A 633 -6.26 2.29 0.10
CA TYR A 633 -6.62 2.60 -1.29
C TYR A 633 -6.47 1.37 -2.19
N GLY A 634 -5.34 0.67 -2.11
CA GLY A 634 -5.10 -0.57 -2.87
C GLY A 634 -6.13 -1.64 -2.58
N TYR A 635 -6.53 -1.80 -1.31
CA TYR A 635 -7.59 -2.71 -0.88
C TYR A 635 -8.93 -2.31 -1.49
N ALA A 636 -9.34 -1.05 -1.34
CA ALA A 636 -10.62 -0.54 -1.82
C ALA A 636 -10.76 -0.61 -3.36
N THR A 637 -9.66 -0.46 -4.12
CA THR A 637 -9.66 -0.63 -5.58
C THR A 637 -9.69 -2.09 -6.04
N ALA A 638 -9.52 -3.04 -5.15
CA ALA A 638 -9.58 -4.47 -5.46
C ALA A 638 -10.86 -5.13 -4.94
N ASP A 639 -11.55 -4.54 -3.96
CA ASP A 639 -12.79 -5.07 -3.39
C ASP A 639 -13.85 -3.97 -3.19
N PRO A 640 -14.82 -3.84 -4.14
CA PRO A 640 -15.86 -2.83 -4.05
C PRO A 640 -16.99 -3.19 -3.08
N ASP A 641 -17.07 -4.42 -2.60
CA ASP A 641 -18.15 -4.89 -1.71
C ASP A 641 -17.78 -4.74 -0.22
N THR A 642 -16.55 -4.38 0.08
CA THR A 642 -16.08 -4.06 1.43
C THR A 642 -16.12 -2.54 1.66
N LEU A 643 -16.72 -2.12 2.78
CA LEU A 643 -16.56 -0.76 3.29
C LEU A 643 -15.16 -0.62 3.88
N VAL A 644 -14.26 0.00 3.12
CA VAL A 644 -12.87 0.25 3.54
C VAL A 644 -12.76 1.64 4.10
N ILE A 645 -12.28 1.75 5.34
CA ILE A 645 -12.17 3.01 6.07
C ILE A 645 -10.74 3.17 6.59
N TRP A 646 -10.14 4.33 6.30
CA TRP A 646 -8.95 4.80 6.99
C TRP A 646 -9.30 6.00 7.88
N GLU A 647 -8.92 5.94 9.16
CA GLU A 647 -9.12 7.02 10.12
C GLU A 647 -7.78 7.65 10.50
N ALA A 648 -7.62 8.94 10.26
CA ALA A 648 -6.49 9.70 10.78
C ALA A 648 -6.62 9.89 12.30
N GLN A 649 -5.49 9.92 13.04
CA GLN A 649 -5.49 10.23 14.48
C GLN A 649 -6.11 11.61 14.74
N PHE A 650 -5.68 12.61 13.97
CA PHE A 650 -6.32 13.89 13.70
C PHE A 650 -6.26 14.13 12.20
N GLY A 651 -7.25 14.81 11.65
CA GLY A 651 -7.27 15.13 10.23
C GLY A 651 -6.05 15.95 9.77
N ASP A 652 -5.45 16.69 10.68
CA ASP A 652 -4.20 17.45 10.48
C ASP A 652 -3.06 16.57 9.95
N PHE A 653 -2.98 15.32 10.40
CA PHE A 653 -1.89 14.39 10.02
C PHE A 653 -2.08 13.73 8.65
N ALA A 654 -3.24 13.87 8.02
CA ALA A 654 -3.47 13.34 6.68
C ALA A 654 -2.50 13.93 5.63
N ASN A 655 -1.89 15.09 5.90
CA ASN A 655 -0.89 15.70 5.04
C ASN A 655 0.40 14.85 4.91
N GLY A 656 0.68 13.95 5.86
CA GLY A 656 1.75 12.96 5.75
C GLY A 656 1.53 11.94 4.64
N ALA A 657 0.29 11.82 4.13
CA ALA A 657 -0.09 10.94 3.02
C ALA A 657 -0.56 11.73 1.78
N GLN A 658 -0.17 12.99 1.63
CA GLN A 658 -0.67 13.86 0.56
C GLN A 658 -0.44 13.29 -0.83
N VAL A 659 0.68 12.60 -1.07
CA VAL A 659 0.97 11.95 -2.36
C VAL A 659 -0.07 10.88 -2.72
N VAL A 660 -0.60 10.16 -1.74
CA VAL A 660 -1.66 9.16 -1.95
C VAL A 660 -2.98 9.85 -2.31
N ILE A 661 -3.29 10.95 -1.60
CA ILE A 661 -4.49 11.74 -1.84
C ILE A 661 -4.47 12.31 -3.25
N ASP A 662 -3.40 12.98 -3.65
CA ASP A 662 -3.29 13.66 -4.94
C ASP A 662 -3.18 12.68 -6.12
N GLN A 663 -2.31 11.67 -6.00
CA GLN A 663 -1.95 10.83 -7.13
C GLN A 663 -2.90 9.65 -7.35
N PHE A 664 -3.53 9.15 -6.30
CA PHE A 664 -4.39 7.97 -6.37
C PHE A 664 -5.86 8.28 -6.06
N ILE A 665 -6.16 8.84 -4.89
CA ILE A 665 -7.54 9.01 -4.42
C ILE A 665 -8.29 10.04 -5.28
N ALA A 666 -7.73 11.23 -5.46
CA ALA A 666 -8.37 12.29 -6.23
C ALA A 666 -8.27 12.09 -7.74
N GLY A 667 -7.14 11.58 -8.23
CA GLY A 667 -6.84 11.50 -9.67
C GLY A 667 -7.00 10.14 -10.32
N GLY A 668 -7.15 9.06 -9.56
CA GLY A 668 -7.08 7.69 -10.06
C GLY A 668 -8.18 7.32 -11.06
N GLU A 669 -9.39 7.82 -10.86
CA GLU A 669 -10.48 7.61 -11.82
C GLU A 669 -10.23 8.38 -13.12
N ALA A 670 -9.92 9.66 -13.05
CA ALA A 670 -9.73 10.50 -14.22
C ALA A 670 -8.53 10.06 -15.08
N LYS A 671 -7.45 9.59 -14.44
CA LYS A 671 -6.24 9.14 -15.15
C LYS A 671 -6.36 7.71 -15.67
N TRP A 672 -6.94 6.81 -14.90
CA TRP A 672 -6.83 5.36 -15.10
C TRP A 672 -8.17 4.63 -15.14
N GLY A 673 -9.29 5.31 -14.96
CA GLY A 673 -10.59 4.69 -14.83
C GLY A 673 -10.73 3.81 -13.59
N ARG A 674 -9.91 4.04 -12.55
CA ARG A 674 -9.91 3.21 -11.31
C ARG A 674 -10.91 3.75 -10.31
N LEU A 675 -12.02 3.04 -10.17
CA LEU A 675 -13.02 3.33 -9.14
C LEU A 675 -12.48 2.95 -7.74
N CYS A 676 -12.89 3.70 -6.73
CA CYS A 676 -12.48 3.48 -5.35
C CYS A 676 -13.60 3.85 -4.39
N GLY A 677 -13.96 2.95 -3.48
CA GLY A 677 -14.97 3.18 -2.44
C GLY A 677 -14.40 3.55 -1.07
N LEU A 678 -13.12 3.94 -0.99
CA LEU A 678 -12.43 4.28 0.26
C LEU A 678 -13.13 5.42 1.00
N VAL A 679 -13.26 5.28 2.32
CA VAL A 679 -13.68 6.33 3.25
C VAL A 679 -12.48 6.82 4.04
N MET A 680 -12.31 8.12 4.12
CA MET A 680 -11.34 8.78 4.99
C MET A 680 -12.08 9.49 6.12
N LEU A 681 -11.84 9.09 7.37
CA LEU A 681 -12.35 9.77 8.55
C LEU A 681 -11.28 10.71 9.10
N LEU A 682 -11.55 12.00 9.07
CA LEU A 682 -10.60 13.06 9.38
C LEU A 682 -11.13 13.93 10.53
N PRO A 683 -10.72 13.69 11.79
CA PRO A 683 -11.13 14.54 12.90
C PRO A 683 -10.77 16.00 12.64
N HIS A 684 -11.79 16.89 12.69
CA HIS A 684 -11.71 18.30 12.36
C HIS A 684 -12.59 19.14 13.29
N GLY A 685 -12.13 20.32 13.67
CA GLY A 685 -12.88 21.26 14.49
C GLY A 685 -11.94 22.19 15.27
N PHE A 686 -12.32 23.46 15.37
CA PHE A 686 -11.53 24.51 16.02
C PHE A 686 -11.99 24.65 17.48
N GLU A 687 -11.30 23.98 18.37
CA GLU A 687 -11.67 23.82 19.79
C GLU A 687 -10.60 24.31 20.77
N GLY A 688 -9.70 25.19 20.29
CA GLY A 688 -8.63 25.75 21.11
C GLY A 688 -7.45 24.80 21.36
N GLN A 689 -7.29 23.76 20.54
CA GLN A 689 -6.22 22.74 20.64
C GLN A 689 -4.95 23.06 19.83
N GLY A 690 -4.87 24.31 19.30
CA GLY A 690 -3.71 24.76 18.55
C GLY A 690 -3.70 24.37 17.08
N PRO A 691 -2.62 24.71 16.35
CA PRO A 691 -2.58 24.64 14.89
C PRO A 691 -2.50 23.23 14.31
N GLU A 692 -2.14 22.21 15.09
CA GLU A 692 -1.89 20.85 14.60
C GLU A 692 -2.96 19.83 15.06
N HIS A 693 -4.03 20.28 15.71
CA HIS A 693 -5.12 19.46 16.23
C HIS A 693 -6.50 20.09 15.95
N SER A 694 -6.60 20.87 14.88
CA SER A 694 -7.82 21.62 14.55
C SER A 694 -8.30 21.38 13.13
N SER A 695 -7.41 21.35 12.13
CA SER A 695 -7.79 21.35 10.73
C SER A 695 -7.31 20.17 9.94
N ALA A 696 -8.23 19.39 9.38
CA ALA A 696 -7.94 18.43 8.33
C ALA A 696 -7.60 19.09 6.97
N ARG A 697 -7.56 20.42 6.92
CA ARG A 697 -7.31 21.22 5.72
C ARG A 697 -8.35 20.95 4.64
N LEU A 698 -9.59 21.21 4.98
CA LEU A 698 -10.78 21.06 4.15
C LEU A 698 -10.63 21.70 2.76
N GLU A 699 -10.04 22.89 2.69
CA GLU A 699 -9.78 23.62 1.46
C GLU A 699 -8.96 22.85 0.43
N ARG A 700 -8.03 21.99 0.86
CA ARG A 700 -7.21 21.18 -0.03
C ARG A 700 -8.03 20.09 -0.72
N TYR A 701 -8.94 19.45 0.01
CA TYR A 701 -9.85 18.44 -0.59
C TYR A 701 -10.81 19.10 -1.56
N LEU A 702 -11.39 20.24 -1.21
CA LEU A 702 -12.30 20.97 -2.08
C LEU A 702 -11.60 21.47 -3.37
N GLN A 703 -10.33 21.88 -3.26
CA GLN A 703 -9.53 22.28 -4.41
C GLN A 703 -9.26 21.11 -5.37
N LEU A 704 -9.16 19.86 -4.86
CA LEU A 704 -8.98 18.64 -5.66
C LEU A 704 -10.28 18.14 -6.32
N CYS A 705 -11.43 18.72 -5.96
CA CYS A 705 -12.74 18.29 -6.44
C CYS A 705 -13.00 18.73 -7.88
N ALA A 706 -13.25 17.77 -8.75
CA ALA A 706 -13.70 17.99 -10.13
C ALA A 706 -14.35 16.72 -10.69
N GLN A 707 -15.29 16.84 -11.62
CA GLN A 707 -15.90 15.70 -12.34
C GLN A 707 -16.49 14.62 -11.40
N GLU A 708 -16.95 15.02 -10.22
CA GLU A 708 -17.48 14.10 -9.19
C GLU A 708 -16.48 13.01 -8.76
N ASN A 709 -15.19 13.34 -8.76
CA ASN A 709 -14.11 12.40 -8.46
C ASN A 709 -14.10 11.89 -7.02
N ILE A 710 -14.45 12.73 -6.06
CA ILE A 710 -14.52 12.41 -4.62
C ILE A 710 -15.80 12.99 -4.01
N GLN A 711 -16.13 12.62 -2.78
CA GLN A 711 -17.19 13.24 -1.99
C GLN A 711 -16.56 13.90 -0.75
N VAL A 712 -17.02 15.09 -0.35
CA VAL A 712 -16.58 15.80 0.86
C VAL A 712 -17.78 16.12 1.72
N CYS A 713 -17.83 15.52 2.93
CA CYS A 713 -18.97 15.65 3.84
C CYS A 713 -18.51 16.07 5.24
N VAL A 714 -19.35 16.85 5.93
CA VAL A 714 -19.13 17.33 7.29
C VAL A 714 -20.40 17.04 8.12
N PRO A 715 -20.64 15.78 8.51
CA PRO A 715 -21.83 15.43 9.27
C PRO A 715 -21.86 16.10 10.64
N THR A 716 -23.03 16.57 11.07
CA THR A 716 -23.21 17.25 12.37
C THR A 716 -24.06 16.45 13.36
N LEU A 717 -24.69 15.36 12.95
CA LEU A 717 -25.53 14.50 13.78
C LEU A 717 -25.15 13.02 13.63
N PRO A 718 -25.35 12.21 14.67
CA PRO A 718 -25.13 10.75 14.61
C PRO A 718 -25.87 10.05 13.46
N ALA A 719 -27.13 10.41 13.19
CA ALA A 719 -27.91 9.85 12.10
C ALA A 719 -27.31 10.19 10.73
N GLN A 720 -26.74 11.38 10.55
CA GLN A 720 -26.06 11.75 9.31
C GLN A 720 -24.86 10.82 9.06
N MET A 721 -24.07 10.52 10.08
CA MET A 721 -22.95 9.58 9.99
C MET A 721 -23.43 8.16 9.65
N PHE A 722 -24.49 7.69 10.32
CA PHE A 722 -25.10 6.37 10.04
C PHE A 722 -25.51 6.24 8.58
N HIS A 723 -26.26 7.20 8.06
CA HIS A 723 -26.75 7.17 6.69
C HIS A 723 -25.61 7.36 5.68
N LEU A 724 -24.64 8.20 5.98
CA LEU A 724 -23.48 8.48 5.11
C LEU A 724 -22.63 7.20 4.88
N LEU A 725 -22.32 6.47 5.95
CA LEU A 725 -21.55 5.22 5.86
C LEU A 725 -22.32 4.14 5.08
N ARG A 726 -23.62 4.01 5.34
CA ARG A 726 -24.46 3.07 4.59
C ARG A 726 -24.56 3.45 3.12
N ARG A 727 -24.78 4.74 2.83
CA ARG A 727 -24.87 5.28 1.48
C ARG A 727 -23.65 4.90 0.63
N GLN A 728 -22.46 4.89 1.21
CA GLN A 728 -21.20 4.58 0.54
C GLN A 728 -21.18 3.16 -0.08
N ILE A 729 -21.87 2.20 0.52
CA ILE A 729 -21.96 0.81 0.05
C ILE A 729 -23.23 0.51 -0.74
N VAL A 730 -24.36 1.06 -0.31
CA VAL A 730 -25.66 0.76 -0.93
C VAL A 730 -25.78 1.40 -2.33
N ARG A 731 -25.12 2.52 -2.59
CA ARG A 731 -25.10 3.16 -3.93
C ARG A 731 -24.43 2.25 -4.97
N PRO A 732 -24.96 2.21 -6.22
CA PRO A 732 -24.33 1.51 -7.34
C PRO A 732 -23.18 2.32 -7.95
N SER A 733 -22.47 3.10 -7.17
CA SER A 733 -21.27 3.85 -7.55
C SER A 733 -20.19 3.74 -6.47
N ARG A 734 -18.94 3.85 -6.87
CA ARG A 734 -17.80 3.80 -5.95
C ARG A 734 -16.91 5.03 -6.17
N LYS A 735 -17.10 6.02 -5.30
CA LYS A 735 -16.30 7.26 -5.23
C LYS A 735 -15.69 7.37 -3.85
N PRO A 736 -14.44 7.84 -3.71
CA PRO A 736 -13.85 8.10 -2.41
C PRO A 736 -14.69 9.10 -1.60
N LEU A 737 -14.80 8.86 -0.31
CA LEU A 737 -15.56 9.70 0.61
C LEU A 737 -14.61 10.27 1.68
N VAL A 738 -14.49 11.59 1.71
CA VAL A 738 -13.77 12.34 2.76
C VAL A 738 -14.79 12.86 3.75
N VAL A 739 -14.69 12.41 5.01
CA VAL A 739 -15.57 12.81 6.10
C VAL A 739 -14.79 13.61 7.12
N LEU A 740 -15.13 14.89 7.30
CA LEU A 740 -14.62 15.72 8.38
C LEU A 740 -15.38 15.33 9.65
N THR A 741 -14.80 14.45 10.46
CA THR A 741 -15.45 13.90 11.65
C THR A 741 -15.33 14.85 12.83
N PRO A 742 -16.34 14.92 13.72
CA PRO A 742 -16.30 15.79 14.87
C PRO A 742 -15.37 15.29 15.97
N LYS A 743 -15.01 16.19 16.87
CA LYS A 743 -14.27 15.90 18.12
C LYS A 743 -15.16 16.13 19.34
N SER A 744 -15.41 17.38 19.71
CA SER A 744 -16.25 17.69 20.89
C SER A 744 -17.73 17.33 20.69
N LEU A 745 -18.24 17.39 19.43
CA LEU A 745 -19.62 17.01 19.13
C LEU A 745 -19.92 15.55 19.45
N LEU A 746 -18.90 14.68 19.49
CA LEU A 746 -19.07 13.27 19.90
C LEU A 746 -19.77 13.12 21.25
N ARG A 747 -19.75 14.16 22.12
CA ARG A 747 -20.37 14.18 23.44
C ARG A 747 -21.24 15.43 23.69
N HIS A 748 -21.52 16.19 22.63
CA HIS A 748 -22.32 17.41 22.77
C HIS A 748 -23.80 17.08 22.98
N PRO A 749 -24.46 17.65 24.03
CA PRO A 749 -25.85 17.28 24.34
C PRO A 749 -26.86 17.50 23.20
N SER A 750 -26.60 18.49 22.35
CA SER A 750 -27.47 18.80 21.21
C SER A 750 -27.07 18.07 19.92
N SER A 751 -25.91 17.35 19.89
CA SER A 751 -25.48 16.57 18.76
C SER A 751 -25.81 15.09 18.97
N THR A 752 -27.09 14.80 18.97
CA THR A 752 -27.68 13.47 19.20
C THR A 752 -28.75 13.18 18.16
N SER A 753 -29.20 11.95 18.07
CA SER A 753 -30.27 11.52 17.14
C SER A 753 -31.23 10.56 17.84
N SER A 754 -32.41 10.38 17.29
CA SER A 754 -33.40 9.38 17.72
C SER A 754 -33.23 8.08 16.93
N LEU A 755 -33.83 6.99 17.42
CA LEU A 755 -33.94 5.75 16.64
C LEU A 755 -34.77 5.94 15.36
N ALA A 756 -35.76 6.84 15.39
CA ALA A 756 -36.58 7.17 14.24
C ALA A 756 -35.76 7.83 13.12
N ASP A 757 -34.77 8.66 13.48
CA ASP A 757 -33.87 9.26 12.47
C ASP A 757 -33.10 8.20 11.68
N LEU A 758 -32.82 7.01 12.26
CA LEU A 758 -32.14 5.90 11.60
C LEU A 758 -33.11 4.99 10.81
N SER A 759 -34.39 4.88 11.29
CA SER A 759 -35.37 3.98 10.69
C SER A 759 -36.24 4.60 9.61
N GLU A 760 -36.37 5.92 9.61
CA GLU A 760 -37.24 6.68 8.72
C GLU A 760 -36.48 7.77 7.95
N GLY A 761 -35.28 8.10 8.40
CA GLY A 761 -34.43 9.17 7.86
C GLY A 761 -33.59 8.75 6.65
N ALA A 762 -32.80 9.72 6.18
CA ALA A 762 -31.80 9.56 5.12
C ALA A 762 -30.64 10.53 5.36
N PHE A 763 -29.57 10.43 4.60
CA PHE A 763 -28.54 11.46 4.59
C PHE A 763 -29.09 12.74 3.94
N LEU A 764 -29.07 13.82 4.69
CA LEU A 764 -29.51 15.13 4.23
C LEU A 764 -28.29 15.98 3.88
N PRO A 765 -28.01 16.28 2.61
CA PRO A 765 -26.86 17.08 2.21
C PRO A 765 -26.96 18.56 2.65
N VAL A 766 -28.19 19.04 2.89
CA VAL A 766 -28.50 20.35 3.49
C VAL A 766 -29.59 20.15 4.54
N ILE A 767 -29.40 20.71 5.71
CA ILE A 767 -30.39 20.68 6.79
C ILE A 767 -30.89 22.11 7.04
N ASP A 768 -32.17 22.31 6.83
CA ASP A 768 -32.89 23.57 7.10
C ASP A 768 -33.06 23.80 8.62
N ASP A 769 -33.37 25.00 9.00
CA ASP A 769 -33.64 25.37 10.40
C ASP A 769 -35.14 25.20 10.75
N PRO A 770 -35.49 24.14 11.51
CA PRO A 770 -36.90 23.92 11.87
C PRO A 770 -37.47 24.91 12.87
N ARG A 771 -36.60 25.73 13.51
CA ARG A 771 -37.01 26.71 14.53
C ARG A 771 -37.11 28.15 14.00
N ALA A 772 -36.53 28.42 12.83
CA ALA A 772 -36.59 29.77 12.27
C ALA A 772 -37.92 30.02 11.57
N PRO A 773 -38.52 31.23 11.74
CA PRO A 773 -39.71 31.61 11.00
C PRO A 773 -39.36 31.80 9.51
N ARG A 774 -40.26 31.51 8.62
CA ARG A 774 -40.10 31.78 7.17
C ARG A 774 -39.95 33.24 6.81
N THR A 775 -40.25 34.12 7.76
CA THR A 775 -40.07 35.57 7.70
C THR A 775 -38.70 36.05 8.20
N ALA A 776 -37.78 35.11 8.49
CA ALA A 776 -36.42 35.47 8.92
C ALA A 776 -35.77 36.42 7.94
N LYS A 777 -35.10 37.47 8.47
CA LYS A 777 -34.42 38.50 7.68
C LYS A 777 -32.98 38.14 7.33
N ARG A 778 -32.38 37.27 8.11
CA ARG A 778 -31.00 36.81 7.93
C ARG A 778 -30.96 35.30 7.81
N VAL A 779 -30.20 34.83 6.84
CA VAL A 779 -29.85 33.40 6.69
C VAL A 779 -28.36 33.20 6.85
N VAL A 780 -27.95 32.43 7.85
CA VAL A 780 -26.56 32.08 8.08
C VAL A 780 -26.38 30.61 7.67
N ALA A 781 -25.65 30.37 6.59
CA ALA A 781 -25.25 29.05 6.16
C ALA A 781 -23.86 28.69 6.73
N CYS A 782 -23.68 27.47 7.19
CA CYS A 782 -22.40 27.02 7.75
C CYS A 782 -22.24 25.50 7.57
N SER A 783 -21.07 24.99 7.90
CA SER A 783 -20.78 23.56 7.91
C SER A 783 -20.05 23.17 9.18
N GLY A 784 -20.36 21.99 9.73
CA GLY A 784 -19.68 21.44 10.90
C GLY A 784 -20.08 22.06 12.24
N ARG A 785 -19.14 22.00 13.17
CA ARG A 785 -19.35 22.32 14.60
C ARG A 785 -19.85 23.76 14.87
N VAL A 786 -19.45 24.73 14.09
CA VAL A 786 -19.77 26.15 14.26
C VAL A 786 -21.29 26.39 14.34
N TRP A 787 -22.11 25.51 13.74
CA TRP A 787 -23.55 25.60 13.86
C TRP A 787 -24.05 25.57 15.30
N PHE A 788 -23.42 24.76 16.15
CA PHE A 788 -23.81 24.63 17.58
C PHE A 788 -23.46 25.87 18.37
N ASP A 789 -22.32 26.52 18.05
CA ASP A 789 -21.94 27.79 18.66
C ASP A 789 -22.87 28.93 18.21
N LEU A 790 -23.23 28.97 16.92
CA LEU A 790 -24.21 29.95 16.39
C LEU A 790 -25.60 29.75 17.03
N ASP A 791 -26.08 28.50 17.13
CA ASP A 791 -27.37 28.16 17.66
C ASP A 791 -27.52 28.51 19.15
N SER A 792 -26.49 28.20 19.95
CA SER A 792 -26.47 28.52 21.37
C SER A 792 -26.44 30.04 21.58
N THR A 793 -25.64 30.78 20.77
CA THR A 793 -25.53 32.24 20.83
C THR A 793 -26.80 32.90 20.36
N ARG A 794 -27.40 32.46 19.24
CA ARG A 794 -28.70 32.96 18.76
C ARG A 794 -29.78 32.80 19.83
N THR A 795 -29.83 31.65 20.50
CA THR A 795 -30.78 31.37 21.56
C THR A 795 -30.56 32.27 22.79
N ALA A 796 -29.31 32.44 23.22
CA ALA A 796 -28.97 33.27 24.38
C ALA A 796 -29.20 34.75 24.14
N ARG A 797 -29.14 35.22 22.88
CA ARG A 797 -29.40 36.61 22.48
C ARG A 797 -30.84 36.85 22.01
N GLU A 798 -31.69 35.85 22.03
CA GLU A 798 -33.10 35.89 21.61
C GLU A 798 -33.31 36.43 20.16
N LEU A 799 -32.39 36.06 19.23
CA LEU A 799 -32.41 36.49 17.83
C LEU A 799 -33.41 35.63 17.03
N GLY A 800 -34.69 36.03 17.04
CA GLY A 800 -35.76 35.22 16.43
C GLY A 800 -35.91 35.36 14.91
N ASP A 801 -35.20 36.29 14.29
CA ASP A 801 -35.25 36.60 12.85
C ASP A 801 -34.04 36.08 12.04
N VAL A 802 -33.24 35.19 12.66
CA VAL A 802 -32.08 34.57 12.05
C VAL A 802 -32.33 33.08 11.83
N ALA A 803 -32.17 32.61 10.58
CA ALA A 803 -32.21 31.20 10.22
C ALA A 803 -30.77 30.62 10.09
N LEU A 804 -30.54 29.41 10.61
CA LEU A 804 -29.26 28.71 10.58
C LEU A 804 -29.34 27.45 9.72
N VAL A 805 -28.74 27.49 8.53
CA VAL A 805 -28.75 26.38 7.56
C VAL A 805 -27.43 25.62 7.61
N ARG A 806 -27.48 24.27 7.70
CA ARG A 806 -26.30 23.41 7.71
C ARG A 806 -26.05 22.79 6.34
N VAL A 807 -24.85 22.89 5.83
CA VAL A 807 -24.40 22.19 4.62
C VAL A 807 -23.55 21.01 5.06
N GLU A 808 -24.12 19.80 4.96
CA GLU A 808 -23.51 18.54 5.41
C GLU A 808 -22.66 17.91 4.32
N GLN A 809 -22.91 18.21 3.03
CA GLN A 809 -22.12 17.78 1.89
C GLN A 809 -21.60 19.02 1.14
N LEU A 810 -20.28 19.17 1.10
CA LEU A 810 -19.64 20.30 0.40
C LEU A 810 -19.29 19.97 -1.05
N TYR A 811 -19.06 18.67 -1.34
CA TYR A 811 -18.87 18.23 -2.73
C TYR A 811 -19.37 16.78 -2.94
N PRO A 812 -20.03 16.47 -4.07
CA PRO A 812 -20.62 17.44 -5.01
C PRO A 812 -21.55 18.41 -4.28
N PHE A 813 -21.48 19.70 -4.62
CA PHE A 813 -22.31 20.70 -3.90
C PHE A 813 -23.79 20.45 -4.16
N PRO A 814 -24.64 20.37 -3.14
CA PRO A 814 -26.07 20.03 -3.27
C PRO A 814 -26.91 21.25 -3.68
N GLU A 815 -26.64 21.79 -4.86
CA GLU A 815 -27.11 23.07 -5.32
C GLU A 815 -28.66 23.16 -5.31
N GLN A 816 -29.31 22.12 -5.84
CA GLN A 816 -30.79 22.11 -5.88
C GLN A 816 -31.41 22.16 -4.47
N ALA A 817 -30.90 21.35 -3.54
CA ALA A 817 -31.39 21.32 -2.16
C ALA A 817 -31.07 22.63 -1.44
N PHE A 818 -29.90 23.20 -1.64
CA PHE A 818 -29.50 24.46 -1.01
C PHE A 818 -30.32 25.65 -1.52
N CYS A 819 -30.49 25.77 -2.83
CA CYS A 819 -31.35 26.81 -3.42
C CYS A 819 -32.82 26.70 -2.92
N ALA A 820 -33.35 25.46 -2.80
CA ALA A 820 -34.70 25.23 -2.28
C ALA A 820 -34.86 25.67 -0.83
N VAL A 821 -33.87 25.42 0.03
CA VAL A 821 -33.86 25.89 1.42
C VAL A 821 -33.80 27.44 1.48
N LEU A 822 -32.95 28.09 0.69
CA LEU A 822 -32.86 29.54 0.68
C LEU A 822 -34.17 30.20 0.17
N ALA A 823 -34.82 29.62 -0.83
CA ALA A 823 -36.09 30.08 -1.36
C ALA A 823 -37.22 30.02 -0.33
N ALA A 824 -37.11 29.22 0.72
CA ALA A 824 -38.06 29.13 1.82
C ALA A 824 -38.04 30.36 2.76
N TYR A 825 -37.06 31.27 2.59
CA TYR A 825 -36.91 32.51 3.36
C TYR A 825 -37.05 33.74 2.45
N PRO A 826 -38.23 34.04 1.93
CA PRO A 826 -38.42 35.08 0.90
C PRO A 826 -38.16 36.50 1.41
N GLU A 827 -38.25 36.71 2.71
CA GLU A 827 -38.03 38.01 3.35
C GLU A 827 -36.58 38.26 3.76
N ALA A 828 -35.71 37.27 3.60
CA ALA A 828 -34.30 37.41 3.95
C ALA A 828 -33.61 38.39 3.01
N ASP A 829 -32.92 39.35 3.57
CA ASP A 829 -32.14 40.36 2.85
C ASP A 829 -30.64 40.19 3.07
N THR A 830 -30.23 39.44 4.09
CA THR A 830 -28.85 39.23 4.48
C THR A 830 -28.51 37.73 4.43
N PHE A 831 -27.49 37.37 3.65
CA PHE A 831 -27.00 36.00 3.51
C PHE A 831 -25.54 35.93 3.94
N VAL A 832 -25.20 35.05 4.88
CA VAL A 832 -23.87 34.94 5.47
C VAL A 832 -23.38 33.51 5.40
N TRP A 833 -22.14 33.31 4.99
CA TRP A 833 -21.42 32.06 5.19
C TRP A 833 -20.55 32.15 6.44
N ALA A 834 -20.82 31.34 7.43
CA ALA A 834 -20.05 31.26 8.66
C ALA A 834 -19.17 30.01 8.67
N GLN A 835 -17.89 30.15 8.91
CA GLN A 835 -16.95 29.04 9.07
C GLN A 835 -15.95 29.27 10.20
N GLU A 836 -15.53 28.20 10.85
CA GLU A 836 -14.54 28.27 11.95
C GLU A 836 -13.09 28.37 11.47
N GLU A 837 -12.82 28.04 10.22
CA GLU A 837 -11.51 28.18 9.59
C GLU A 837 -11.20 29.65 9.23
N PRO A 838 -9.91 30.04 9.14
CA PRO A 838 -9.51 31.31 8.58
C PRO A 838 -10.03 31.53 7.16
N MET A 839 -10.23 32.81 6.76
CA MET A 839 -10.81 33.15 5.46
C MET A 839 -10.11 32.51 4.26
N ASN A 840 -8.78 32.37 4.30
CA ASN A 840 -7.99 31.73 3.23
C ASN A 840 -8.03 30.20 3.25
N GLN A 841 -8.75 29.61 4.20
CA GLN A 841 -8.90 28.19 4.43
C GLN A 841 -10.39 27.81 4.47
N GLY A 842 -10.71 26.53 4.71
CA GLY A 842 -12.10 26.08 4.78
C GLY A 842 -12.81 26.10 3.43
N ALA A 843 -14.14 26.27 3.47
CA ALA A 843 -14.98 26.13 2.28
C ALA A 843 -15.27 27.45 1.54
N TRP A 844 -15.02 28.61 2.14
CA TRP A 844 -15.46 29.90 1.62
C TRP A 844 -15.18 30.12 0.13
N PHE A 845 -13.91 30.12 -0.26
CA PHE A 845 -13.56 30.40 -1.65
C PHE A 845 -13.99 29.32 -2.63
N GLN A 846 -14.02 28.05 -2.17
CA GLN A 846 -14.37 26.92 -3.04
C GLN A 846 -15.87 26.79 -3.28
N THR A 847 -16.73 27.31 -2.35
CA THR A 847 -18.19 27.21 -2.46
C THR A 847 -18.87 28.53 -2.85
N LEU A 848 -18.15 29.66 -2.80
CA LEU A 848 -18.73 31.01 -3.00
C LEU A 848 -19.57 31.18 -4.26
N HIS A 849 -19.16 30.56 -5.37
CA HIS A 849 -19.89 30.62 -6.64
C HIS A 849 -21.24 29.90 -6.56
N HIS A 850 -21.33 28.77 -5.88
CA HIS A 850 -22.57 28.05 -5.62
C HIS A 850 -23.46 28.81 -4.65
N LEU A 851 -22.89 29.37 -3.57
CA LEU A 851 -23.62 30.21 -2.59
C LEU A 851 -24.29 31.39 -3.28
N ASN A 852 -23.55 32.14 -4.09
CA ASN A 852 -24.07 33.31 -4.81
C ASN A 852 -25.06 32.93 -5.91
N HIS A 853 -24.91 31.77 -6.56
CA HIS A 853 -25.88 31.28 -7.53
C HIS A 853 -27.26 31.02 -6.89
N CYS A 854 -27.27 30.43 -5.67
CA CYS A 854 -28.49 30.13 -4.96
C CYS A 854 -29.11 31.28 -4.20
N ALA A 855 -28.39 32.39 -4.00
CA ALA A 855 -28.90 33.55 -3.25
C ALA A 855 -30.08 34.21 -3.99
N PRO A 856 -31.28 34.30 -3.38
CA PRO A 856 -32.45 34.86 -4.04
C PRO A 856 -32.25 36.35 -4.42
N GLY A 857 -32.80 36.75 -5.57
CA GLY A 857 -32.79 38.14 -6.01
C GLY A 857 -31.44 38.69 -6.42
N GLY A 858 -30.43 37.83 -6.73
CA GLY A 858 -29.09 38.26 -7.13
C GLY A 858 -28.22 38.81 -5.99
N ARG A 859 -28.61 38.55 -4.75
CA ARG A 859 -27.85 38.92 -3.55
C ARG A 859 -26.57 38.14 -3.44
N ARG A 860 -25.67 38.59 -2.60
CA ARG A 860 -24.37 37.94 -2.37
C ARG A 860 -24.26 37.44 -0.95
N PHE A 861 -23.52 36.36 -0.78
CA PHE A 861 -23.12 35.91 0.54
C PHE A 861 -21.96 36.72 1.09
N HIS A 862 -22.03 37.05 2.34
CA HIS A 862 -20.98 37.70 3.13
C HIS A 862 -20.23 36.69 3.94
N TYR A 863 -18.97 36.97 4.24
CA TYR A 863 -18.12 36.07 5.05
C TYR A 863 -18.21 36.47 6.53
N ALA A 864 -18.37 35.47 7.39
CA ALA A 864 -18.18 35.57 8.83
C ALA A 864 -17.23 34.46 9.31
N GLY A 865 -16.09 34.83 9.84
CA GLY A 865 -15.08 33.85 10.25
C GLY A 865 -13.78 34.54 10.70
N ARG A 866 -12.77 33.70 10.92
CA ARG A 866 -11.45 34.18 11.34
C ARG A 866 -10.76 34.95 10.20
N PRO A 867 -9.88 35.93 10.51
CA PRO A 867 -9.09 36.62 9.50
C PRO A 867 -8.13 35.62 8.81
N PRO A 868 -7.63 35.98 7.60
CA PRO A 868 -6.62 35.15 6.93
C PRO A 868 -5.42 34.86 7.85
N ALA A 869 -4.97 33.58 7.85
CA ALA A 869 -3.88 33.14 8.70
C ALA A 869 -3.00 32.10 8.00
N ALA A 870 -1.69 32.17 8.25
CA ALA A 870 -0.74 31.18 7.74
C ALA A 870 -0.83 29.86 8.50
N ALA A 871 -1.05 29.91 9.81
CA ALA A 871 -1.33 28.73 10.63
C ALA A 871 -2.84 28.43 10.65
N PRO A 872 -3.27 27.15 10.71
CA PRO A 872 -4.69 26.81 10.71
C PRO A 872 -5.44 27.41 11.88
N ALA A 873 -4.88 27.34 13.09
CA ALA A 873 -5.52 27.81 14.32
C ALA A 873 -4.54 28.52 15.26
N SER A 874 -5.07 29.34 16.18
CA SER A 874 -4.27 29.96 17.23
C SER A 874 -3.85 28.93 18.29
N GLY A 875 -2.60 29.04 18.77
CA GLY A 875 -2.08 28.30 19.93
C GLY A 875 -2.52 28.84 21.29
N TYR A 876 -3.13 30.07 21.30
CA TYR A 876 -3.54 30.71 22.54
C TYR A 876 -5.06 30.65 22.73
N THR A 877 -5.52 30.07 23.84
CA THR A 877 -6.96 29.93 24.17
C THR A 877 -7.69 31.28 24.23
N SER A 878 -7.03 32.33 24.74
CA SER A 878 -7.62 33.67 24.79
C SER A 878 -7.90 34.25 23.40
N ARG A 879 -6.96 34.08 22.47
CA ARG A 879 -7.11 34.49 21.08
C ARG A 879 -8.18 33.66 20.37
N HIS A 880 -8.19 32.37 20.57
CA HIS A 880 -9.22 31.47 20.02
C HIS A 880 -10.62 31.93 20.42
N ARG A 881 -10.83 32.26 21.73
CA ARG A 881 -12.13 32.76 22.24
C ARG A 881 -12.52 34.11 21.63
N ALA A 882 -11.58 35.04 21.57
CA ALA A 882 -11.83 36.35 20.98
C ALA A 882 -12.19 36.25 19.48
N GLU A 883 -11.51 35.40 18.73
CA GLU A 883 -11.80 35.15 17.31
C GLU A 883 -13.15 34.45 17.11
N LEU A 884 -13.53 33.53 17.99
CA LEU A 884 -14.84 32.90 17.97
C LEU A 884 -15.96 33.89 18.27
N GLU A 885 -15.79 34.73 19.28
CA GLU A 885 -16.76 35.76 19.64
C GLU A 885 -16.97 36.77 18.48
N ALA A 886 -15.88 37.18 17.82
CA ALA A 886 -15.95 38.03 16.65
C ALA A 886 -16.73 37.38 15.50
N LEU A 887 -16.42 36.12 15.20
CA LEU A 887 -17.14 35.34 14.20
C LEU A 887 -18.64 35.26 14.49
N LEU A 888 -19.02 34.95 15.73
CA LEU A 888 -20.43 34.87 16.15
C LEU A 888 -21.16 36.21 16.00
N ASN A 889 -20.51 37.33 16.38
CA ASN A 889 -21.06 38.67 16.19
C ASN A 889 -21.22 38.99 14.70
N ASP A 890 -20.21 38.72 13.89
CA ASP A 890 -20.26 38.97 12.44
C ASP A 890 -21.38 38.17 11.78
N ALA A 891 -21.50 36.87 12.11
CA ALA A 891 -22.50 35.98 11.52
C ALA A 891 -23.93 36.41 11.89
N LEU A 892 -24.16 36.73 13.15
CA LEU A 892 -25.52 36.90 13.67
C LEU A 892 -26.05 38.34 13.62
N GLU A 893 -25.21 39.37 13.82
CA GLU A 893 -25.65 40.74 14.09
C GLU A 893 -25.04 41.79 13.18
N THR A 894 -23.84 41.61 12.62
CA THR A 894 -23.17 42.64 11.82
C THR A 894 -24.01 43.03 10.59
N ALA A 895 -24.28 44.33 10.44
CA ALA A 895 -24.91 44.86 9.24
C ALA A 895 -23.91 44.84 8.07
N TYR A 896 -24.26 44.22 6.97
CA TYR A 896 -23.45 44.20 5.75
C TYR A 896 -24.05 45.20 4.75
N GLU A 897 -23.20 45.97 4.08
CA GLU A 897 -23.63 46.78 2.95
C GLU A 897 -23.85 45.92 1.73
N ASN A 898 -25.03 46.00 1.10
CA ASN A 898 -25.43 45.20 -0.07
C ASN A 898 -24.69 45.58 -1.35
#